data_04669e54aa71cb319c4a1449feb42569
#
_entry.id   04669e54aa71cb319c4a1449feb42569
#
_cell.length_a   1.000
_cell.length_b   1.000
_cell.length_c   1.000
_cell.angle_alpha   90.00
_cell.angle_beta   90.00
_cell.angle_gamma   90.00
#
_symmetry.space_group_name_H-M   'P 1'
#
loop_
_entity.id
_entity.type
_entity.pdbx_description
1 polymer ?
#
loop_
_entity_poly.entity_id
_entity_poly.type
_entity_poly.pdbx_seq_one_letter_code
_entity_poly.pdbx_strand_id
1 'polypeptide(L)'
;MKHLVSKLSALMLSLLLVTSALLPCVSAAVDHNQYWPLQAAYTEAVTSGDKNAITAATENILRLYGKFEDETSCYRSISPILNAAKIYEEQGRFDDALRLYKYYQRCYQALDRLTDDNVEEALRYADAMLDAYAYMDPEIYVHANQPADVPYYGSKNEPMTGTYAGMCGYYDEEICNAYLQYVRFETEDIADFDYRIPHEESCRLLELAWNIDDKYTENGAIEYLGAIADGKHDAYITENLRYLASLETCGVLLRFGAEVNVWGVNTVYHNNGRLNEFKQTYIRAFRHIHDLAEQYAPNVAMVYSPLDISNMYVSHEDFYPGDKYVDWVGFSAYENQSKDTLGQFGSLNDAYYKRGKYTNQMVKIKDIVDTYGDRKPIMISECGFMYRSSSSKQDEAYAIARMQYFYAYVNMLYPQIKAIFYFNNNFGGNEYCLFGDEGNTKLANAYTQAIKENLVISELLEGHQTGYTRISTLNEERDDLTLSLYAAYPGNPSTTVTYKLDGKNVQTTSTVPYTAHIGENLLTEGRHTLSVHMTAGKTDITEDYILYVSSDGIIRCESQDLTDIPQNHWAYPYISYCMQENFFDGMLTSKFVPERKVTRAAFVTLLGRAAGINPDDYGPSGFTDVSESQYYAPYVTWAKEAGVTSGTGDGTTFSPNTVITREQICTMLVRFCDNTGIALPDPDGSKFNDDKEIDSWYQDGVYTAKTAGIVSGKGDNLFDPNAELTRQEIAVILQKFHINFIRTK
;
A
#
# COMPACT_ATOMS: atom_id res chain seq x y z
N MET A 1 -34.24 19.37 -31.65
CA MET A 1 -34.26 20.55 -30.77
C MET A 1 -33.86 20.26 -29.31
N LYS A 2 -34.23 19.12 -28.68
CA LYS A 2 -33.80 18.81 -27.29
C LYS A 2 -32.30 18.52 -27.15
N HIS A 3 -31.63 17.99 -28.15
CA HIS A 3 -30.17 17.73 -28.13
C HIS A 3 -29.30 18.97 -28.37
N LEU A 4 -29.86 20.04 -28.95
CA LEU A 4 -29.14 21.29 -29.19
C LEU A 4 -29.13 22.18 -27.92
N VAL A 5 -30.18 22.11 -27.11
CA VAL A 5 -30.32 22.88 -25.87
C VAL A 5 -29.41 22.32 -24.76
N SER A 6 -29.19 21.00 -24.71
CA SER A 6 -28.27 20.41 -23.73
C SER A 6 -26.79 20.70 -24.02
N LYS A 7 -26.41 20.81 -25.31
CA LYS A 7 -25.05 21.20 -25.69
C LYS A 7 -24.76 22.70 -25.50
N LEU A 8 -25.76 23.54 -25.63
CA LEU A 8 -25.63 24.98 -25.37
C LEU A 8 -25.55 25.30 -23.88
N SER A 9 -26.28 24.55 -23.03
CA SER A 9 -26.16 24.71 -21.57
C SER A 9 -24.81 24.19 -21.01
N ALA A 10 -24.25 23.11 -21.57
CA ALA A 10 -22.93 22.64 -21.21
C ALA A 10 -21.82 23.60 -21.68
N LEU A 11 -21.98 24.22 -22.85
CA LEU A 11 -21.03 25.23 -23.38
C LEU A 11 -21.10 26.56 -22.60
N MET A 12 -22.29 26.96 -22.15
CA MET A 12 -22.43 28.15 -21.28
C MET A 12 -21.91 27.93 -19.87
N LEU A 13 -22.01 26.70 -19.32
CA LEU A 13 -21.41 26.37 -18.03
C LEU A 13 -19.88 26.33 -18.10
N SER A 14 -19.31 25.81 -19.18
CA SER A 14 -17.85 25.81 -19.40
C SER A 14 -17.30 27.22 -19.69
N LEU A 15 -18.04 28.09 -20.35
CA LEU A 15 -17.65 29.49 -20.58
C LEU A 15 -17.74 30.34 -19.29
N LEU A 16 -18.68 30.06 -18.41
CA LEU A 16 -18.77 30.73 -17.09
C LEU A 16 -17.67 30.30 -16.13
N LEU A 17 -17.13 29.09 -16.29
CA LEU A 17 -15.97 28.61 -15.52
C LEU A 17 -14.63 29.15 -16.05
N VAL A 18 -14.54 29.49 -17.33
CA VAL A 18 -13.30 30.03 -17.95
C VAL A 18 -13.19 31.56 -17.78
N THR A 19 -14.32 32.28 -17.69
CA THR A 19 -14.29 33.73 -17.48
C THR A 19 -14.10 34.16 -16.02
N SER A 20 -14.25 33.27 -15.05
CA SER A 20 -13.92 33.54 -13.65
C SER A 20 -12.43 33.39 -13.32
N ALA A 21 -11.61 32.88 -14.26
CA ALA A 21 -10.18 32.61 -14.08
C ALA A 21 -9.25 33.77 -14.53
N LEU A 22 -9.80 34.88 -15.04
CA LEU A 22 -9.01 35.96 -15.68
C LEU A 22 -9.18 37.36 -15.04
N LEU A 23 -9.67 37.44 -13.81
CA LEU A 23 -9.53 38.66 -13.05
C LEU A 23 -8.53 38.41 -11.90
N PRO A 24 -7.58 39.33 -11.63
CA PRO A 24 -6.81 39.25 -10.39
C PRO A 24 -7.82 39.51 -9.27
N CYS A 25 -8.42 38.46 -8.74
CA CYS A 25 -9.16 38.54 -7.50
C CYS A 25 -8.16 38.90 -6.40
N VAL A 26 -8.15 40.13 -6.00
CA VAL A 26 -7.89 40.43 -4.60
C VAL A 26 -8.92 39.59 -3.86
N SER A 27 -8.49 38.49 -3.27
CA SER A 27 -9.33 37.61 -2.47
C SER A 27 -9.96 38.48 -1.39
N ALA A 28 -11.25 38.71 -1.50
CA ALA A 28 -11.97 39.36 -0.40
C ALA A 28 -11.80 38.44 0.80
N ALA A 29 -11.24 38.94 1.89
CA ALA A 29 -11.05 38.17 3.11
C ALA A 29 -12.38 37.48 3.47
N VAL A 30 -12.33 36.20 3.80
CA VAL A 30 -13.52 35.43 4.14
C VAL A 30 -14.22 36.10 5.32
N ASP A 31 -15.49 36.43 5.15
CA ASP A 31 -16.30 36.94 6.26
C ASP A 31 -16.70 35.80 7.21
N HIS A 32 -15.89 35.58 8.21
CA HIS A 32 -16.09 34.53 9.21
C HIS A 32 -17.41 34.68 10.02
N ASN A 33 -18.11 35.80 9.95
CA ASN A 33 -19.42 35.96 10.60
C ASN A 33 -20.51 35.14 9.90
N GLN A 34 -20.35 34.84 8.61
CA GLN A 34 -21.27 33.97 7.87
C GLN A 34 -21.21 32.50 8.30
N TYR A 35 -20.19 32.11 9.05
CA TYR A 35 -20.02 30.74 9.54
C TYR A 35 -21.08 30.36 10.60
N TRP A 36 -21.42 31.25 11.51
CA TRP A 36 -22.24 30.86 12.67
C TRP A 36 -23.62 30.31 12.32
N PRO A 37 -24.37 30.88 11.35
CA PRO A 37 -25.62 30.27 10.89
C PRO A 37 -25.41 28.88 10.25
N LEU A 38 -24.32 28.70 9.52
CA LEU A 38 -23.99 27.41 8.90
C LEU A 38 -23.59 26.35 9.95
N GLN A 39 -22.86 26.76 10.97
CA GLN A 39 -22.50 25.89 12.11
C GLN A 39 -23.74 25.49 12.90
N ALA A 40 -24.68 26.39 13.10
CA ALA A 40 -25.96 26.07 13.78
C ALA A 40 -26.76 25.02 12.99
N ALA A 41 -26.89 25.21 11.67
CA ALA A 41 -27.56 24.25 10.79
C ALA A 41 -26.85 22.88 10.78
N TYR A 42 -25.52 22.87 10.77
CA TYR A 42 -24.73 21.64 10.88
C TYR A 42 -24.96 20.94 12.23
N THR A 43 -24.95 21.68 13.33
CA THR A 43 -25.16 21.11 14.67
C THR A 43 -26.56 20.53 14.80
N GLU A 44 -27.59 21.18 14.26
CA GLU A 44 -28.96 20.68 14.19
C GLU A 44 -29.05 19.40 13.39
N ALA A 45 -28.41 19.34 12.21
CA ALA A 45 -28.34 18.15 11.37
C ALA A 45 -27.65 16.96 12.07
N VAL A 46 -26.54 17.20 12.75
CA VAL A 46 -25.82 16.17 13.54
C VAL A 46 -26.71 15.68 14.69
N THR A 47 -27.40 16.60 15.39
CA THR A 47 -28.28 16.26 16.52
C THR A 47 -29.47 15.40 16.05
N SER A 48 -30.01 15.71 14.88
CA SER A 48 -31.11 14.92 14.29
C SER A 48 -30.70 13.56 13.75
N GLY A 49 -29.41 13.39 13.46
CA GLY A 49 -28.87 12.19 12.81
C GLY A 49 -29.22 12.07 11.32
N ASP A 50 -29.75 13.14 10.71
CA ASP A 50 -30.08 13.16 9.28
C ASP A 50 -28.81 13.28 8.42
N LYS A 51 -28.38 12.15 7.84
CA LYS A 51 -27.18 12.07 7.01
C LYS A 51 -27.18 13.01 5.82
N ASN A 52 -28.32 13.20 5.17
CA ASN A 52 -28.43 14.12 4.03
C ASN A 52 -28.35 15.59 4.47
N ALA A 53 -28.95 15.92 5.61
CA ALA A 53 -28.84 17.25 6.20
C ALA A 53 -27.40 17.57 6.64
N ILE A 54 -26.66 16.56 7.21
CA ILE A 54 -25.26 16.72 7.60
C ILE A 54 -24.39 17.01 6.36
N THR A 55 -24.51 16.21 5.30
CA THR A 55 -23.74 16.44 4.08
C THR A 55 -24.06 17.77 3.42
N ALA A 56 -25.33 18.16 3.33
CA ALA A 56 -25.75 19.43 2.78
C ALA A 56 -25.24 20.65 3.60
N ALA A 57 -25.30 20.56 4.93
CA ALA A 57 -24.76 21.60 5.82
C ALA A 57 -23.23 21.71 5.70
N THR A 58 -22.53 20.57 5.59
CA THR A 58 -21.08 20.54 5.33
C THR A 58 -20.74 21.22 4.01
N GLU A 59 -21.42 20.89 2.92
CA GLU A 59 -21.18 21.53 1.61
C GLU A 59 -21.41 23.06 1.65
N ASN A 60 -22.33 23.54 2.48
CA ASN A 60 -22.52 24.97 2.66
C ASN A 60 -21.34 25.63 3.40
N ILE A 61 -20.76 24.95 4.42
CA ILE A 61 -19.55 25.42 5.11
C ILE A 61 -18.37 25.42 4.12
N LEU A 62 -18.23 24.38 3.30
CA LEU A 62 -17.17 24.28 2.30
C LEU A 62 -17.27 25.37 1.22
N ARG A 63 -18.48 25.76 0.82
CA ARG A 63 -18.68 26.89 -0.11
C ARG A 63 -18.23 28.22 0.49
N LEU A 64 -18.43 28.44 1.78
CA LEU A 64 -17.91 29.62 2.46
C LEU A 64 -16.40 29.66 2.49
N TYR A 65 -15.77 28.50 2.74
CA TYR A 65 -14.34 28.38 2.99
C TYR A 65 -13.53 27.80 1.82
N GLY A 66 -14.10 27.62 0.65
CA GLY A 66 -13.70 26.82 -0.50
C GLY A 66 -12.22 26.76 -0.90
N LYS A 67 -11.38 27.66 -0.37
CA LYS A 67 -9.94 27.65 -0.65
C LYS A 67 -9.08 27.23 0.55
N PHE A 68 -9.62 27.23 1.76
CA PHE A 68 -8.88 26.91 3.00
C PHE A 68 -7.57 27.70 3.11
N GLU A 69 -7.64 29.01 2.87
CA GLU A 69 -6.47 29.89 2.83
C GLU A 69 -6.05 30.40 4.23
N ASP A 70 -6.84 30.16 5.24
CA ASP A 70 -6.57 30.58 6.60
C ASP A 70 -6.86 29.49 7.64
N GLU A 71 -6.14 29.55 8.76
CA GLU A 71 -6.21 28.60 9.86
C GLU A 71 -7.63 28.46 10.45
N THR A 72 -8.39 29.56 10.51
CA THR A 72 -9.78 29.54 11.03
C THR A 72 -10.70 28.73 10.12
N SER A 73 -10.59 28.93 8.81
CA SER A 73 -11.35 28.17 7.80
C SER A 73 -11.06 26.68 7.90
N CYS A 74 -9.78 26.33 7.99
CA CYS A 74 -9.32 24.95 8.12
C CYS A 74 -9.88 24.32 9.41
N TYR A 75 -9.63 24.93 10.56
CA TYR A 75 -10.05 24.39 11.85
C TYR A 75 -11.58 24.17 11.95
N ARG A 76 -12.37 25.12 11.45
CA ARG A 76 -13.84 25.03 11.47
C ARG A 76 -14.43 24.00 10.51
N SER A 77 -13.66 23.58 9.51
CA SER A 77 -14.12 22.64 8.48
C SER A 77 -13.76 21.18 8.78
N ILE A 78 -12.77 20.90 9.61
CA ILE A 78 -12.25 19.55 9.85
C ILE A 78 -13.36 18.56 10.23
N SER A 79 -14.11 18.82 11.30
CA SER A 79 -15.15 17.91 11.76
C SER A 79 -16.31 17.74 10.77
N PRO A 80 -16.86 18.82 10.17
CA PRO A 80 -17.81 18.69 9.08
C PRO A 80 -17.32 17.84 7.91
N ILE A 81 -16.09 18.06 7.42
CA ILE A 81 -15.47 17.32 6.32
C ILE A 81 -15.43 15.83 6.65
N LEU A 82 -14.89 15.46 7.80
CA LEU A 82 -14.71 14.08 8.17
C LEU A 82 -16.05 13.33 8.31
N ASN A 83 -17.05 13.97 8.91
CA ASN A 83 -18.38 13.38 9.05
C ASN A 83 -19.06 13.18 7.69
N ALA A 84 -18.99 14.16 6.80
CA ALA A 84 -19.59 14.05 5.49
C ALA A 84 -18.87 13.03 4.59
N ALA A 85 -17.54 12.94 4.67
CA ALA A 85 -16.78 11.93 3.95
C ALA A 85 -17.26 10.52 4.28
N LYS A 86 -17.42 10.21 5.54
CA LYS A 86 -17.93 8.90 6.00
C LYS A 86 -19.35 8.61 5.51
N ILE A 87 -20.23 9.63 5.57
CA ILE A 87 -21.60 9.47 5.07
C ILE A 87 -21.60 9.20 3.56
N TYR A 88 -20.73 9.85 2.80
CA TYR A 88 -20.59 9.59 1.36
C TYR A 88 -20.08 8.19 1.07
N GLU A 89 -19.12 7.66 1.86
CA GLU A 89 -18.70 6.27 1.76
C GLU A 89 -19.85 5.29 1.99
N GLU A 90 -20.61 5.48 3.07
CA GLU A 90 -21.79 4.65 3.36
C GLU A 90 -22.85 4.69 2.25
N GLN A 91 -22.93 5.82 1.53
CA GLN A 91 -23.83 5.99 0.38
C GLN A 91 -23.24 5.48 -0.93
N GLY A 92 -22.00 4.94 -0.95
CA GLY A 92 -21.29 4.54 -2.15
C GLY A 92 -20.89 5.69 -3.07
N ARG A 93 -20.78 6.92 -2.52
CA ARG A 93 -20.37 8.15 -3.22
C ARG A 93 -18.87 8.38 -3.01
N PHE A 94 -18.08 7.48 -3.54
CA PHE A 94 -16.63 7.42 -3.25
C PHE A 94 -15.86 8.64 -3.77
N ASP A 95 -16.19 9.19 -4.94
CA ASP A 95 -15.56 10.40 -5.45
C ASP A 95 -15.77 11.61 -4.53
N ASP A 96 -16.96 11.74 -3.97
CA ASP A 96 -17.26 12.80 -3.00
C ASP A 96 -16.48 12.58 -1.69
N ALA A 97 -16.40 11.36 -1.22
CA ALA A 97 -15.62 11.00 -0.03
C ALA A 97 -14.13 11.28 -0.25
N LEU A 98 -13.55 10.82 -1.36
CA LEU A 98 -12.16 11.07 -1.73
C LEU A 98 -11.84 12.56 -1.80
N ARG A 99 -12.72 13.36 -2.41
CA ARG A 99 -12.59 14.83 -2.45
C ARG A 99 -12.52 15.43 -1.05
N LEU A 100 -13.36 14.96 -0.13
CA LEU A 100 -13.38 15.44 1.25
C LEU A 100 -12.15 15.01 2.06
N TYR A 101 -11.62 13.80 1.87
CA TYR A 101 -10.38 13.41 2.51
C TYR A 101 -9.18 14.23 2.04
N LYS A 102 -9.11 14.60 0.75
CA LYS A 102 -8.11 15.56 0.25
C LYS A 102 -8.26 16.94 0.91
N TYR A 103 -9.48 17.40 1.16
CA TYR A 103 -9.70 18.66 1.91
C TYR A 103 -9.29 18.52 3.38
N TYR A 104 -9.58 17.38 3.99
CA TYR A 104 -9.16 17.07 5.36
C TYR A 104 -7.64 17.14 5.51
N GLN A 105 -6.92 16.45 4.66
CA GLN A 105 -5.45 16.48 4.61
C GLN A 105 -4.93 17.91 4.44
N ARG A 106 -5.48 18.64 3.48
CA ARG A 106 -5.10 20.03 3.21
C ARG A 106 -5.35 20.96 4.40
N CYS A 107 -6.46 20.78 5.11
CA CYS A 107 -6.74 21.57 6.32
C CYS A 107 -5.66 21.35 7.38
N TYR A 108 -5.25 20.13 7.63
CA TYR A 108 -4.20 19.84 8.60
C TYR A 108 -2.83 20.34 8.16
N GLN A 109 -2.48 20.23 6.88
CA GLN A 109 -1.25 20.80 6.34
C GLN A 109 -1.17 22.34 6.48
N ALA A 110 -2.31 23.02 6.45
CA ALA A 110 -2.39 24.46 6.61
C ALA A 110 -2.37 24.93 8.09
N LEU A 111 -2.53 24.01 9.05
CA LEU A 111 -2.45 24.28 10.49
C LEU A 111 -1.01 24.18 11.03
N ASP A 112 -0.07 24.77 10.33
CA ASP A 112 1.39 24.69 10.54
C ASP A 112 1.89 25.13 11.93
N ARG A 113 1.01 25.72 12.76
CA ARG A 113 1.31 26.21 14.11
C ARG A 113 0.94 25.25 15.23
N LEU A 114 0.23 24.18 14.91
CA LEU A 114 -0.09 23.15 15.89
C LEU A 114 1.11 22.20 15.97
N THR A 115 2.01 22.44 16.90
CA THR A 115 3.10 21.54 17.28
C THR A 115 2.58 20.31 18.04
N ASP A 116 1.33 19.95 17.86
CA ASP A 116 0.67 18.87 18.57
C ASP A 116 0.79 17.56 17.81
N ASP A 117 1.11 16.51 18.54
CA ASP A 117 1.06 15.10 18.12
C ASP A 117 -0.25 14.77 17.36
N ASN A 118 -1.34 15.48 17.66
CA ASN A 118 -2.64 15.35 17.02
C ASN A 118 -2.66 15.74 15.53
N VAL A 119 -1.81 16.66 15.08
CA VAL A 119 -1.74 17.06 13.65
C VAL A 119 -1.06 15.96 12.86
N GLU A 120 0.04 15.45 13.37
CA GLU A 120 0.77 14.36 12.72
C GLU A 120 -0.12 13.11 12.61
N GLU A 121 -0.84 12.77 13.67
CA GLU A 121 -1.80 11.67 13.66
C GLU A 121 -2.92 11.88 12.64
N ALA A 122 -3.46 13.10 12.55
CA ALA A 122 -4.51 13.41 11.60
C ALA A 122 -4.02 13.33 10.14
N LEU A 123 -2.79 13.74 9.88
CA LEU A 123 -2.17 13.62 8.56
C LEU A 123 -1.94 12.15 8.21
N ARG A 124 -1.42 11.35 9.10
CA ARG A 124 -1.28 9.89 8.90
C ARG A 124 -2.64 9.22 8.63
N TYR A 125 -3.68 9.64 9.34
CA TYR A 125 -5.04 9.14 9.07
C TYR A 125 -5.52 9.53 7.66
N ALA A 126 -5.33 10.79 7.27
CA ALA A 126 -5.70 11.27 5.95
C ALA A 126 -4.94 10.52 4.83
N ASP A 127 -3.64 10.32 5.01
CA ASP A 127 -2.81 9.57 4.07
C ASP A 127 -3.28 8.12 3.95
N ALA A 128 -3.58 7.47 5.07
CA ALA A 128 -4.12 6.12 5.08
C ALA A 128 -5.48 6.00 4.37
N MET A 129 -6.35 7.02 4.52
CA MET A 129 -7.63 7.04 3.81
C MET A 129 -7.43 7.25 2.31
N LEU A 130 -6.50 8.11 1.90
CA LEU A 130 -6.16 8.33 0.49
C LEU A 130 -5.52 7.09 -0.13
N ASP A 131 -4.63 6.43 0.59
CA ASP A 131 -4.03 5.15 0.17
C ASP A 131 -5.09 4.07 -0.03
N ALA A 132 -6.09 4.01 0.86
CA ALA A 132 -7.18 3.05 0.72
C ALA A 132 -7.94 3.23 -0.60
N TYR A 133 -8.15 4.47 -1.03
CA TYR A 133 -8.79 4.75 -2.31
C TYR A 133 -7.93 4.35 -3.51
N ALA A 134 -6.62 4.31 -3.36
CA ALA A 134 -5.74 3.78 -4.41
C ALA A 134 -5.96 2.29 -4.69
N TYR A 135 -6.50 1.54 -3.72
CA TYR A 135 -6.87 0.13 -3.86
C TYR A 135 -8.30 -0.11 -4.31
N MET A 136 -9.05 0.92 -4.66
CA MET A 136 -10.43 0.75 -5.15
C MET A 136 -10.50 0.45 -6.65
N ASP A 137 -9.45 0.73 -7.40
CA ASP A 137 -9.41 0.41 -8.82
C ASP A 137 -9.34 -1.11 -9.00
N PRO A 138 -10.27 -1.72 -9.76
CA PRO A 138 -10.25 -3.15 -10.01
C PRO A 138 -9.03 -3.52 -10.85
N GLU A 139 -8.43 -4.67 -10.55
CA GLU A 139 -7.28 -5.17 -11.28
C GLU A 139 -7.41 -6.66 -11.54
N ILE A 140 -7.04 -7.11 -12.75
CA ILE A 140 -7.09 -8.51 -13.14
C ILE A 140 -5.72 -9.14 -12.99
N TYR A 141 -5.73 -10.29 -12.34
CA TYR A 141 -4.59 -11.14 -12.15
C TYR A 141 -4.78 -12.47 -12.86
N VAL A 142 -3.72 -12.96 -13.46
CA VAL A 142 -3.63 -14.28 -14.05
C VAL A 142 -2.95 -15.19 -13.03
N HIS A 143 -3.51 -16.37 -12.78
CA HIS A 143 -2.86 -17.37 -11.94
C HIS A 143 -1.55 -17.80 -12.59
N ALA A 144 -0.47 -17.82 -11.84
CA ALA A 144 0.85 -18.19 -12.34
C ALA A 144 0.83 -19.65 -12.87
N ASN A 145 1.54 -19.86 -13.99
CA ASN A 145 1.64 -21.18 -14.62
C ASN A 145 2.77 -22.03 -14.03
N GLN A 146 3.55 -21.46 -13.13
CA GLN A 146 4.66 -22.17 -12.50
C GLN A 146 4.11 -23.06 -11.38
N PRO A 147 4.50 -24.35 -11.34
CA PRO A 147 4.27 -25.15 -10.16
C PRO A 147 4.96 -24.45 -8.98
N ALA A 148 4.35 -24.52 -7.81
CA ALA A 148 5.08 -24.19 -6.59
C ALA A 148 6.32 -25.06 -6.57
N ASP A 149 7.49 -24.46 -6.49
CA ASP A 149 8.64 -25.24 -6.08
C ASP A 149 8.29 -25.86 -4.74
N VAL A 150 8.46 -27.17 -4.67
CA VAL A 150 8.16 -27.95 -3.47
C VAL A 150 8.77 -27.24 -2.28
N PRO A 151 8.02 -27.14 -1.24
CA PRO A 151 8.29 -26.29 -0.13
C PRO A 151 9.66 -26.50 0.38
N TYR A 152 10.39 -25.46 0.24
CA TYR A 152 11.61 -25.38 0.83
C TYR A 152 11.46 -25.34 2.32
N TYR A 153 12.04 -26.27 2.86
CA TYR A 153 12.46 -26.35 4.20
C TYR A 153 13.98 -26.22 4.22
N GLY A 154 14.47 -25.08 4.12
CA GLY A 154 15.85 -24.82 3.95
C GLY A 154 16.38 -23.79 4.91
N SER A 155 17.42 -23.09 4.55
CA SER A 155 18.02 -22.14 5.46
C SER A 155 17.05 -21.00 5.77
N LYS A 156 17.10 -20.51 7.00
CA LYS A 156 16.33 -19.38 7.47
C LYS A 156 16.35 -18.14 6.56
N ASN A 157 17.23 -18.12 5.58
CA ASN A 157 17.48 -16.99 4.68
C ASN A 157 17.04 -17.25 3.23
N GLU A 158 16.50 -18.42 2.90
CA GLU A 158 16.06 -18.69 1.55
C GLU A 158 14.60 -18.27 1.32
N PRO A 159 14.31 -17.59 0.20
CA PRO A 159 12.95 -17.18 -0.12
C PRO A 159 12.09 -18.42 -0.38
N MET A 160 10.97 -18.52 0.31
CA MET A 160 9.97 -19.55 0.07
C MET A 160 9.10 -19.15 -1.12
N THR A 161 8.72 -20.13 -1.93
CA THR A 161 7.69 -19.94 -2.95
C THR A 161 6.32 -20.18 -2.34
N GLY A 162 5.39 -19.25 -2.62
CA GLY A 162 4.02 -19.30 -2.15
C GLY A 162 3.83 -18.88 -0.69
N THR A 163 2.59 -18.95 -0.24
CA THR A 163 2.12 -18.53 1.08
C THR A 163 1.56 -19.72 1.85
N TYR A 164 2.12 -20.01 3.01
CA TYR A 164 1.74 -21.14 3.86
C TYR A 164 0.56 -20.81 4.76
N ALA A 165 -0.36 -21.76 4.93
CA ALA A 165 -1.42 -21.68 5.91
C ALA A 165 -0.95 -22.20 7.28
N GLY A 166 -1.05 -21.37 8.30
CA GLY A 166 -0.73 -21.70 9.68
C GLY A 166 -1.89 -21.48 10.63
N MET A 167 -1.84 -22.13 11.80
CA MET A 167 -2.88 -21.99 12.81
C MET A 167 -2.33 -22.09 14.23
N CYS A 168 -2.94 -21.33 15.13
CA CYS A 168 -2.68 -21.41 16.56
C CYS A 168 -3.68 -22.35 17.24
N GLY A 169 -3.21 -23.22 18.12
CA GLY A 169 -4.07 -24.02 19.00
C GLY A 169 -4.81 -25.18 18.33
N TYR A 170 -4.64 -25.39 17.03
CA TYR A 170 -5.21 -26.48 16.25
C TYR A 170 -4.28 -26.81 15.10
N TYR A 171 -4.06 -28.09 14.84
CA TYR A 171 -3.31 -28.55 13.67
C TYR A 171 -4.05 -29.73 13.01
N ASP A 172 -4.18 -29.65 11.71
CA ASP A 172 -4.73 -30.70 10.86
C ASP A 172 -4.03 -30.59 9.50
N GLU A 173 -3.36 -31.64 9.09
CA GLU A 173 -2.56 -31.67 7.86
C GLU A 173 -3.36 -31.47 6.57
N GLU A 174 -4.68 -31.66 6.61
CA GLU A 174 -5.58 -31.36 5.49
C GLU A 174 -5.95 -29.87 5.41
N ILE A 175 -5.66 -29.09 6.47
CA ILE A 175 -6.11 -27.70 6.62
C ILE A 175 -4.94 -26.73 6.66
N CYS A 176 -3.83 -27.08 7.35
CA CYS A 176 -2.69 -26.21 7.49
C CYS A 176 -1.39 -27.01 7.53
N ASN A 177 -0.29 -26.37 7.11
CA ASN A 177 1.05 -26.93 7.10
C ASN A 177 2.04 -26.13 7.96
N ALA A 178 1.51 -25.22 8.78
CA ALA A 178 2.26 -24.44 9.74
C ALA A 178 1.52 -24.36 11.08
N TYR A 179 2.25 -24.26 12.18
CA TYR A 179 1.70 -24.24 13.51
C TYR A 179 2.29 -23.11 14.34
N LEU A 180 1.47 -22.43 15.14
CA LEU A 180 1.87 -21.39 16.07
C LEU A 180 1.68 -21.86 17.51
N GLN A 181 2.77 -21.85 18.30
CA GLN A 181 2.77 -22.14 19.74
C GLN A 181 3.22 -20.91 20.53
N TYR A 182 2.43 -20.55 21.53
CA TYR A 182 2.80 -19.53 22.51
C TYR A 182 3.52 -20.14 23.71
N VAL A 183 4.60 -19.50 24.14
CA VAL A 183 5.36 -19.87 25.34
C VAL A 183 5.69 -18.60 26.12
N ARG A 184 5.45 -18.60 27.43
CA ARG A 184 5.80 -17.46 28.29
C ARG A 184 7.26 -17.54 28.69
N PHE A 185 8.00 -16.53 28.31
CA PHE A 185 9.42 -16.44 28.58
C PHE A 185 9.74 -16.61 30.07
N GLU A 186 10.67 -17.52 30.43
CA GLU A 186 11.14 -17.83 31.77
C GLU A 186 10.07 -18.39 32.76
N THR A 187 8.84 -18.50 32.34
CA THR A 187 7.76 -19.10 33.12
C THR A 187 7.47 -20.54 32.65
N GLU A 188 7.76 -20.80 31.40
CA GLU A 188 7.49 -22.07 30.70
C GLU A 188 8.72 -22.43 29.88
N ASP A 189 9.07 -23.70 29.80
CA ASP A 189 10.07 -24.20 28.84
C ASP A 189 9.39 -24.65 27.57
N ILE A 190 10.05 -24.42 26.41
CA ILE A 190 9.49 -24.78 25.10
C ILE A 190 9.28 -26.30 25.02
N ALA A 191 10.19 -27.09 25.60
CA ALA A 191 10.10 -28.54 25.66
C ALA A 191 8.83 -29.05 26.38
N ASP A 192 8.25 -28.27 27.28
CA ASP A 192 7.01 -28.64 27.97
C ASP A 192 5.81 -28.68 27.04
N PHE A 193 5.94 -28.06 25.86
CA PHE A 193 4.89 -28.03 24.81
C PHE A 193 5.16 -29.03 23.68
N ASP A 194 6.19 -29.88 23.78
CA ASP A 194 6.54 -30.85 22.75
C ASP A 194 5.34 -31.69 22.28
N TYR A 195 4.45 -32.07 23.20
CA TYR A 195 3.23 -32.81 22.88
C TYR A 195 2.19 -32.03 22.04
N ARG A 196 2.35 -30.73 21.88
CA ARG A 196 1.50 -29.85 21.04
C ARG A 196 2.16 -29.48 19.73
N ILE A 197 3.47 -29.63 19.64
CA ILE A 197 4.23 -29.32 18.43
C ILE A 197 4.01 -30.47 17.45
N PRO A 198 3.51 -30.20 16.24
CA PRO A 198 3.36 -31.24 15.23
C PRO A 198 4.73 -31.75 14.79
N HIS A 199 4.93 -33.07 14.90
CA HIS A 199 6.15 -33.74 14.43
C HIS A 199 5.95 -34.43 13.07
N GLU A 200 4.78 -34.26 12.47
CA GLU A 200 4.47 -34.75 11.13
C GLU A 200 5.30 -34.03 10.09
N GLU A 201 5.78 -34.75 9.08
CA GLU A 201 6.50 -34.15 7.94
C GLU A 201 5.65 -33.12 7.17
N SER A 202 4.32 -33.15 7.33
CA SER A 202 3.38 -32.19 6.78
C SER A 202 3.47 -30.81 7.43
N CYS A 203 3.92 -30.71 8.70
CA CYS A 203 4.16 -29.44 9.36
C CYS A 203 5.52 -28.85 8.92
N ARG A 204 5.48 -27.82 8.12
CA ARG A 204 6.70 -27.24 7.52
C ARG A 204 7.23 -26.02 8.24
N LEU A 205 6.39 -25.30 8.97
CA LEU A 205 6.77 -24.15 9.73
C LEU A 205 6.21 -24.22 11.16
N LEU A 206 7.07 -24.03 12.12
CA LEU A 206 6.70 -23.80 13.51
C LEU A 206 7.01 -22.35 13.87
N GLU A 207 6.00 -21.51 14.04
CA GLU A 207 6.15 -20.22 14.70
C GLU A 207 6.08 -20.41 16.21
N LEU A 208 7.13 -20.03 16.91
CA LEU A 208 7.17 -20.05 18.36
C LEU A 208 7.15 -18.63 18.89
N ALA A 209 6.03 -18.25 19.48
CA ALA A 209 5.86 -16.94 20.10
C ALA A 209 6.38 -16.96 21.55
N TRP A 210 7.54 -16.37 21.75
CA TRP A 210 8.20 -16.28 23.06
C TRP A 210 7.80 -14.97 23.75
N ASN A 211 6.68 -15.03 24.49
CA ASN A 211 6.01 -13.85 25.00
C ASN A 211 6.59 -13.36 26.33
N ILE A 212 6.74 -12.05 26.42
CA ILE A 212 7.19 -11.31 27.61
C ILE A 212 6.17 -10.25 28.07
N ASP A 213 4.93 -10.34 27.60
CA ASP A 213 3.86 -9.38 27.87
C ASP A 213 3.50 -9.28 29.36
N ASP A 214 3.62 -10.37 30.12
CA ASP A 214 3.46 -10.40 31.57
C ASP A 214 4.56 -9.60 32.34
N LYS A 215 5.67 -9.27 31.69
CA LYS A 215 6.76 -8.45 32.21
C LYS A 215 6.59 -6.96 31.92
N TYR A 216 5.65 -6.60 31.04
CA TYR A 216 5.33 -5.20 30.71
C TYR A 216 4.60 -4.51 31.87
N THR A 217 5.31 -4.29 32.98
CA THR A 217 4.82 -3.55 34.14
C THR A 217 5.50 -2.19 34.21
N GLU A 218 4.88 -1.23 34.94
CA GLU A 218 5.26 0.18 34.97
C GLU A 218 6.75 0.45 35.28
N ASN A 219 7.41 -0.44 35.97
CA ASN A 219 8.83 -0.31 36.34
C ASN A 219 9.64 -1.59 36.07
N GLY A 220 9.08 -2.57 35.37
CA GLY A 220 9.70 -3.89 35.22
C GLY A 220 10.26 -4.21 33.85
N ALA A 221 9.64 -3.72 32.79
CA ALA A 221 9.98 -4.16 31.43
C ALA A 221 11.38 -3.74 30.98
N ILE A 222 11.81 -2.49 31.24
CA ILE A 222 13.15 -2.03 30.86
C ILE A 222 14.22 -2.81 31.65
N GLU A 223 14.03 -2.97 32.93
CA GLU A 223 14.95 -3.71 33.81
C GLU A 223 15.03 -5.19 33.41
N TYR A 224 13.88 -5.79 33.04
CA TYR A 224 13.82 -7.19 32.61
C TYR A 224 14.48 -7.40 31.25
N LEU A 225 14.14 -6.58 30.28
CA LEU A 225 14.79 -6.60 28.95
C LEU A 225 16.29 -6.28 29.05
N GLY A 226 16.66 -5.37 29.96
CA GLY A 226 18.06 -5.08 30.28
C GLY A 226 18.78 -6.31 30.86
N ALA A 227 18.15 -7.07 31.74
CA ALA A 227 18.69 -8.30 32.29
C ALA A 227 18.89 -9.39 31.21
N ILE A 228 17.97 -9.50 30.23
CA ILE A 228 18.14 -10.37 29.07
C ILE A 228 19.36 -9.89 28.26
N ALA A 229 19.43 -8.60 27.91
CA ALA A 229 20.53 -8.05 27.13
C ALA A 229 21.90 -8.16 27.81
N ASP A 230 21.92 -8.22 29.13
CA ASP A 230 23.13 -8.37 29.95
C ASP A 230 23.49 -9.85 30.25
N GLY A 231 22.78 -10.82 29.64
CA GLY A 231 23.06 -12.25 29.71
C GLY A 231 22.61 -12.94 30.99
N LYS A 232 21.79 -12.31 31.85
CA LYS A 232 21.36 -12.91 33.12
C LYS A 232 20.38 -14.08 32.93
N HIS A 233 19.78 -14.21 31.73
CA HIS A 233 18.84 -15.26 31.38
C HIS A 233 19.42 -16.29 30.39
N ASP A 234 20.73 -16.25 30.10
CA ASP A 234 21.41 -17.10 29.09
C ASP A 234 21.23 -18.59 29.31
N ALA A 235 21.20 -19.04 30.57
CA ALA A 235 21.00 -20.46 30.88
C ALA A 235 19.63 -20.94 30.34
N TYR A 236 18.57 -20.21 30.64
CA TYR A 236 17.23 -20.49 30.17
C TYR A 236 17.13 -20.37 28.62
N ILE A 237 17.67 -19.29 28.09
CA ILE A 237 17.64 -19.04 26.63
C ILE A 237 18.35 -20.17 25.87
N THR A 238 19.56 -20.52 26.29
CA THR A 238 20.36 -21.54 25.59
C THR A 238 19.80 -22.96 25.73
N GLU A 239 19.14 -23.29 26.83
CA GLU A 239 18.44 -24.58 27.00
C GLU A 239 17.29 -24.69 25.99
N ASN A 240 16.43 -23.68 25.89
CA ASN A 240 15.32 -23.66 24.95
C ASN A 240 15.80 -23.61 23.49
N LEU A 241 16.85 -22.86 23.18
CA LEU A 241 17.43 -22.84 21.82
C LEU A 241 17.97 -24.20 21.41
N ARG A 242 18.63 -24.94 22.32
CA ARG A 242 19.11 -26.33 22.01
C ARG A 242 17.96 -27.29 21.75
N TYR A 243 16.83 -27.12 22.46
CA TYR A 243 15.63 -27.88 22.14
C TYR A 243 15.13 -27.55 20.72
N LEU A 244 15.01 -26.26 20.36
CA LEU A 244 14.61 -25.84 19.02
C LEU A 244 15.58 -26.33 17.94
N ALA A 245 16.87 -26.38 18.23
CA ALA A 245 17.88 -26.92 17.32
C ALA A 245 17.69 -28.41 17.03
N SER A 246 17.03 -29.16 17.92
CA SER A 246 16.77 -30.58 17.76
C SER A 246 15.54 -30.91 16.91
N LEU A 247 14.73 -29.89 16.56
CA LEU A 247 13.57 -30.05 15.68
C LEU A 247 14.04 -30.09 14.23
N GLU A 248 14.09 -31.29 13.65
CA GLU A 248 14.62 -31.52 12.29
C GLU A 248 13.52 -31.55 11.22
N THR A 249 12.25 -31.65 11.63
CA THR A 249 11.13 -31.86 10.71
C THR A 249 10.49 -30.55 10.17
N CYS A 250 10.72 -29.41 10.84
CA CYS A 250 10.09 -28.13 10.48
C CYS A 250 11.05 -26.94 10.54
N GLY A 251 10.77 -25.88 9.77
CA GLY A 251 11.40 -24.54 9.90
C GLY A 251 10.95 -23.85 11.17
N VAL A 252 11.86 -23.45 12.02
CA VAL A 252 11.52 -22.80 13.29
C VAL A 252 11.65 -21.29 13.14
N LEU A 253 10.55 -20.60 13.38
CA LEU A 253 10.41 -19.16 13.39
C LEU A 253 10.25 -18.68 14.83
N LEU A 254 11.29 -18.10 15.42
CA LEU A 254 11.28 -17.65 16.83
C LEU A 254 10.88 -16.19 16.92
N ARG A 255 9.68 -15.93 17.40
CA ARG A 255 9.09 -14.60 17.60
C ARG A 255 9.27 -14.15 19.04
N PHE A 256 10.21 -13.24 19.31
CA PHE A 256 10.47 -12.73 20.63
C PHE A 256 9.77 -11.38 20.88
N GLY A 257 8.93 -11.32 21.93
CA GLY A 257 8.30 -10.08 22.38
C GLY A 257 7.36 -9.46 21.33
N ALA A 258 6.36 -10.24 20.92
CA ALA A 258 5.36 -9.82 19.93
C ALA A 258 4.66 -8.51 20.29
N GLU A 259 4.29 -7.72 19.26
CA GLU A 259 3.48 -6.50 19.39
C GLU A 259 4.07 -5.45 20.34
N VAL A 260 5.40 -5.40 20.44
CA VAL A 260 6.12 -4.50 21.37
C VAL A 260 5.75 -3.03 21.18
N ASN A 261 5.42 -2.61 19.94
CA ASN A 261 5.02 -1.25 19.61
C ASN A 261 3.63 -0.86 20.15
N VAL A 262 2.87 -1.80 20.70
CA VAL A 262 1.56 -1.57 21.30
C VAL A 262 1.56 -1.89 22.79
N TRP A 263 1.80 -3.13 23.19
CA TRP A 263 1.69 -3.54 24.59
C TRP A 263 2.69 -2.84 25.49
N GLY A 264 3.95 -2.73 25.08
CA GLY A 264 4.98 -2.05 25.83
C GLY A 264 4.78 -0.53 25.92
N VAL A 265 4.22 0.08 24.88
CA VAL A 265 4.07 1.53 24.78
C VAL A 265 2.79 2.02 25.43
N ASN A 266 1.65 1.35 25.22
CA ASN A 266 0.36 1.81 25.72
C ASN A 266 0.22 1.72 27.22
N THR A 267 0.95 0.81 27.87
CA THR A 267 0.68 0.51 29.28
C THR A 267 1.53 1.35 30.24
N VAL A 268 2.76 1.79 29.88
CA VAL A 268 3.69 2.14 30.95
C VAL A 268 4.66 3.29 30.67
N TYR A 269 5.21 3.43 29.47
CA TYR A 269 6.39 4.29 29.29
C TYR A 269 6.09 5.64 28.67
N HIS A 270 4.93 5.79 28.07
CA HIS A 270 4.51 7.05 27.49
C HIS A 270 4.43 8.18 28.52
N ASN A 271 3.91 7.87 29.71
CA ASN A 271 3.65 8.87 30.75
C ASN A 271 4.88 9.24 31.61
N ASN A 272 5.96 8.46 31.59
CA ASN A 272 7.14 8.67 32.43
C ASN A 272 8.42 9.06 31.68
N GLY A 273 8.34 9.29 30.36
CA GLY A 273 9.45 9.80 29.54
C GLY A 273 10.56 8.78 29.24
N ARG A 274 10.38 7.48 29.59
CA ARG A 274 11.39 6.43 29.36
C ARG A 274 11.19 5.66 28.04
N LEU A 275 10.34 6.13 27.14
CA LEU A 275 10.02 5.41 25.90
C LEU A 275 11.27 5.10 25.06
N ASN A 276 12.17 6.05 24.93
CA ASN A 276 13.39 5.86 24.12
C ASN A 276 14.33 4.81 24.77
N GLU A 277 14.42 4.78 26.08
CA GLU A 277 15.17 3.76 26.82
C GLU A 277 14.55 2.38 26.61
N PHE A 278 13.23 2.29 26.64
CA PHE A 278 12.50 1.04 26.36
C PHE A 278 12.79 0.51 24.96
N LYS A 279 12.68 1.37 23.91
CA LYS A 279 12.99 1.02 22.53
C LYS A 279 14.41 0.43 22.41
N GLN A 280 15.41 1.15 22.92
CA GLN A 280 16.81 0.73 22.84
C GLN A 280 17.09 -0.56 23.63
N THR A 281 16.44 -0.73 24.77
CA THR A 281 16.63 -1.93 25.60
C THR A 281 16.01 -3.17 24.94
N TYR A 282 14.82 -3.04 24.32
CA TYR A 282 14.22 -4.12 23.54
C TYR A 282 15.14 -4.54 22.37
N ILE A 283 15.65 -3.57 21.61
CA ILE A 283 16.58 -3.83 20.49
C ILE A 283 17.81 -4.59 20.97
N ARG A 284 18.39 -4.20 22.12
CA ARG A 284 19.55 -4.90 22.70
C ARG A 284 19.21 -6.34 23.11
N ALA A 285 18.06 -6.53 23.77
CA ALA A 285 17.63 -7.85 24.20
C ALA A 285 17.38 -8.78 22.99
N PHE A 286 16.71 -8.30 21.96
CA PHE A 286 16.48 -9.05 20.73
C PHE A 286 17.81 -9.47 20.06
N ARG A 287 18.75 -8.53 19.93
CA ARG A 287 20.08 -8.80 19.36
C ARG A 287 20.87 -9.83 20.16
N HIS A 288 20.77 -9.77 21.48
CA HIS A 288 21.41 -10.75 22.36
C HIS A 288 20.85 -12.17 22.17
N ILE A 289 19.52 -12.31 22.08
CA ILE A 289 18.88 -13.60 21.79
C ILE A 289 19.28 -14.10 20.39
N HIS A 290 19.30 -13.24 19.38
CA HIS A 290 19.78 -13.60 18.06
C HIS A 290 21.22 -14.15 18.09
N ASP A 291 22.14 -13.46 18.78
CA ASP A 291 23.55 -13.92 18.84
C ASP A 291 23.68 -15.28 19.55
N LEU A 292 22.82 -15.56 20.54
CA LEU A 292 22.72 -16.88 21.14
C LEU A 292 22.09 -17.92 20.21
N ALA A 293 21.06 -17.53 19.44
CA ALA A 293 20.43 -18.40 18.45
C ALA A 293 21.42 -18.81 17.37
N GLU A 294 22.21 -17.88 16.82
CA GLU A 294 23.30 -18.19 15.87
C GLU A 294 24.29 -19.22 16.41
N GLN A 295 24.57 -19.17 17.72
CA GLN A 295 25.52 -20.08 18.35
C GLN A 295 24.94 -21.46 18.67
N TYR A 296 23.69 -21.53 19.15
CA TYR A 296 23.11 -22.73 19.75
C TYR A 296 22.00 -23.38 18.92
N ALA A 297 21.40 -22.64 17.99
CA ALA A 297 20.29 -23.07 17.14
C ALA A 297 20.33 -22.37 15.77
N PRO A 298 21.37 -22.60 14.96
CA PRO A 298 21.53 -21.88 13.67
C PRO A 298 20.43 -22.18 12.64
N ASN A 299 19.61 -23.20 12.87
CA ASN A 299 18.42 -23.51 12.07
C ASN A 299 17.19 -22.64 12.43
N VAL A 300 17.26 -21.88 13.53
CA VAL A 300 16.14 -21.04 14.00
C VAL A 300 16.22 -19.67 13.35
N ALA A 301 15.12 -19.25 12.72
CA ALA A 301 14.98 -17.92 12.16
C ALA A 301 14.38 -16.95 13.20
N MET A 302 15.01 -15.80 13.38
CA MET A 302 14.55 -14.77 14.30
C MET A 302 13.48 -13.88 13.63
N VAL A 303 12.32 -13.77 14.27
CA VAL A 303 11.18 -13.00 13.77
C VAL A 303 10.97 -11.74 14.60
N TYR A 304 11.08 -10.59 13.95
CA TYR A 304 10.58 -9.32 14.48
C TYR A 304 9.10 -9.17 14.15
N SER A 305 8.24 -9.03 15.16
CA SER A 305 6.78 -9.03 14.94
C SER A 305 6.09 -7.87 15.69
N PRO A 306 5.97 -6.70 15.05
CA PRO A 306 5.14 -5.60 15.55
C PRO A 306 3.65 -5.86 15.30
N LEU A 307 2.79 -5.00 15.85
CA LEU A 307 1.41 -4.88 15.39
C LEU A 307 1.37 -4.16 14.02
N ASP A 308 0.37 -4.45 13.22
CA ASP A 308 0.15 -3.91 11.87
C ASP A 308 0.02 -2.38 11.79
N ILE A 309 -0.21 -1.72 12.92
CA ILE A 309 -0.45 -0.28 12.99
C ILE A 309 0.54 0.37 13.94
N SER A 310 1.24 1.37 13.46
CA SER A 310 1.96 2.31 14.32
C SER A 310 0.98 3.16 15.13
N ASN A 311 1.27 3.43 16.39
CA ASN A 311 0.51 4.39 17.16
C ASN A 311 1.10 5.80 17.02
N MET A 312 0.44 6.82 17.60
CA MET A 312 0.89 8.21 17.49
C MET A 312 2.28 8.48 18.11
N TYR A 313 2.76 7.58 19.00
CA TYR A 313 4.01 7.79 19.72
C TYR A 313 5.18 7.01 19.15
N VAL A 314 4.89 5.93 18.44
CA VAL A 314 5.90 5.02 17.90
C VAL A 314 5.50 4.46 16.55
N SER A 315 6.47 4.33 15.68
CA SER A 315 6.39 3.50 14.49
C SER A 315 6.84 2.07 14.81
N HIS A 316 6.43 1.09 14.01
CA HIS A 316 7.00 -0.25 14.08
C HIS A 316 8.52 -0.25 13.80
N GLU A 317 9.04 0.71 13.03
CA GLU A 317 10.48 0.85 12.75
C GLU A 317 11.29 1.22 13.99
N ASP A 318 10.69 1.89 14.97
CA ASP A 318 11.36 2.34 16.19
C ASP A 318 11.95 1.20 17.06
N PHE A 319 11.41 -0.01 16.90
CA PHE A 319 11.84 -1.21 17.63
C PHE A 319 12.61 -2.19 16.76
N TYR A 320 12.80 -1.88 15.48
CA TYR A 320 13.44 -2.79 14.55
C TYR A 320 14.89 -3.06 14.93
N PRO A 321 15.29 -4.33 15.17
CA PRO A 321 16.64 -4.67 15.61
C PRO A 321 17.73 -4.45 14.56
N GLY A 322 17.34 -4.30 13.30
CA GLY A 322 18.23 -4.17 12.15
C GLY A 322 18.37 -5.46 11.34
N ASP A 323 18.59 -5.33 10.05
CA ASP A 323 18.56 -6.43 9.07
C ASP A 323 19.49 -7.60 9.40
N LYS A 324 20.61 -7.34 10.06
CA LYS A 324 21.54 -8.38 10.49
C LYS A 324 20.95 -9.34 11.54
N TYR A 325 19.98 -8.86 12.33
CA TYR A 325 19.46 -9.57 13.50
C TYR A 325 18.04 -10.10 13.30
N VAL A 326 17.45 -9.82 12.16
CA VAL A 326 16.09 -10.22 11.81
C VAL A 326 16.14 -11.06 10.54
N ASP A 327 15.65 -12.28 10.59
CA ASP A 327 15.52 -13.15 9.43
C ASP A 327 14.18 -12.96 8.75
N TRP A 328 13.10 -12.84 9.52
CA TRP A 328 11.73 -12.62 9.06
C TRP A 328 11.07 -11.44 9.76
N VAL A 329 10.18 -10.75 9.07
CA VAL A 329 9.29 -9.78 9.70
C VAL A 329 7.88 -10.36 9.74
N GLY A 330 7.38 -10.51 10.98
CA GLY A 330 6.00 -10.88 11.24
C GLY A 330 5.18 -9.66 11.65
N PHE A 331 3.87 -9.77 11.67
CA PHE A 331 2.98 -8.78 12.29
C PHE A 331 1.59 -9.38 12.55
N SER A 332 0.83 -8.73 13.42
CA SER A 332 -0.55 -9.15 13.72
C SER A 332 -1.54 -8.30 12.94
N ALA A 333 -2.46 -8.93 12.21
CA ALA A 333 -3.44 -8.29 11.34
C ALA A 333 -4.86 -8.75 11.66
N TYR A 334 -5.42 -8.26 12.77
CA TYR A 334 -6.76 -8.63 13.20
C TYR A 334 -7.86 -7.78 12.57
N GLU A 335 -8.95 -8.44 12.18
CA GLU A 335 -10.22 -7.79 11.88
C GLU A 335 -11.16 -7.89 13.10
N ASN A 336 -11.09 -6.86 13.95
CA ASN A 336 -11.80 -6.85 15.24
C ASN A 336 -13.13 -6.10 15.18
N GLN A 337 -13.80 -6.04 14.03
CA GLN A 337 -14.89 -5.12 13.87
C GLN A 337 -16.18 -5.79 13.49
N SER A 338 -17.23 -5.42 14.23
CA SER A 338 -18.58 -5.75 13.84
C SER A 338 -19.12 -4.69 12.87
N LYS A 339 -20.06 -5.09 12.02
CA LYS A 339 -20.78 -4.22 11.10
C LYS A 339 -21.41 -3.01 11.80
N ASP A 340 -21.87 -3.18 13.05
CA ASP A 340 -22.56 -2.14 13.82
C ASP A 340 -21.61 -1.03 14.33
N THR A 341 -20.30 -1.24 14.27
CA THR A 341 -19.31 -0.25 14.70
C THR A 341 -18.76 0.62 13.57
N LEU A 342 -19.17 0.36 12.34
CA LEU A 342 -18.89 1.22 11.20
C LEU A 342 -19.52 2.59 11.44
N GLY A 343 -18.72 3.64 11.45
CA GLY A 343 -19.20 5.04 11.61
C GLY A 343 -18.96 5.68 12.95
N GLN A 344 -18.51 4.95 13.99
CA GLN A 344 -18.30 5.52 15.31
C GLN A 344 -16.81 5.79 15.55
N PHE A 345 -16.37 7.04 15.40
CA PHE A 345 -15.06 7.47 15.85
C PHE A 345 -15.20 8.33 17.11
N GLY A 346 -14.60 7.89 18.20
CA GLY A 346 -14.54 8.62 19.45
C GLY A 346 -13.48 9.72 19.42
N SER A 347 -12.31 9.44 18.82
CA SER A 347 -11.17 10.34 18.72
C SER A 347 -10.42 10.10 17.41
N LEU A 348 -9.46 10.98 17.07
CA LEU A 348 -8.57 10.77 15.92
C LEU A 348 -7.72 9.49 16.10
N ASN A 349 -7.31 9.19 17.33
CA ASN A 349 -6.60 7.97 17.65
C ASN A 349 -7.44 6.72 17.34
N ASP A 350 -8.71 6.72 17.75
CA ASP A 350 -9.65 5.68 17.36
C ASP A 350 -9.82 5.58 15.83
N ALA A 351 -9.85 6.72 15.17
CA ALA A 351 -9.94 6.77 13.72
C ALA A 351 -8.71 6.15 13.04
N TYR A 352 -7.51 6.44 13.51
CA TYR A 352 -6.27 5.88 13.00
C TYR A 352 -6.22 4.37 13.17
N TYR A 353 -6.45 3.85 14.38
CA TYR A 353 -6.48 2.40 14.63
C TYR A 353 -7.60 1.66 13.91
N LYS A 354 -8.67 2.35 13.62
CA LYS A 354 -9.86 1.79 12.96
C LYS A 354 -9.94 2.10 11.47
N ARG A 355 -8.87 2.67 10.87
CA ARG A 355 -8.89 3.04 9.44
C ARG A 355 -9.32 1.91 8.51
N GLY A 356 -8.93 0.67 8.79
CA GLY A 356 -9.34 -0.50 8.04
C GLY A 356 -10.84 -0.83 8.09
N LYS A 357 -11.66 -0.15 8.94
CA LYS A 357 -13.12 -0.29 8.96
C LYS A 357 -13.80 0.23 7.72
N TYR A 358 -13.29 1.37 7.26
CA TYR A 358 -13.95 2.16 6.22
C TYR A 358 -13.30 1.93 4.88
N THR A 359 -12.15 1.30 4.89
CA THR A 359 -11.26 1.19 3.76
C THR A 359 -10.93 -0.26 3.48
N ASN A 360 -10.14 -0.48 2.46
CA ASN A 360 -9.62 -1.78 2.13
C ASN A 360 -8.69 -2.29 3.24
N GLN A 361 -8.96 -3.49 3.75
CA GLN A 361 -8.15 -4.15 4.77
C GLN A 361 -6.67 -4.27 4.38
N MET A 362 -6.38 -4.34 3.09
CA MET A 362 -5.01 -4.45 2.57
C MET A 362 -4.11 -3.25 2.91
N VAL A 363 -4.71 -2.07 3.16
CA VAL A 363 -3.95 -0.88 3.59
C VAL A 363 -3.21 -1.10 4.91
N LYS A 364 -3.76 -1.90 5.81
CA LYS A 364 -3.09 -2.26 7.07
C LYS A 364 -1.78 -3.01 6.84
N ILE A 365 -1.74 -3.83 5.81
CA ILE A 365 -0.61 -4.69 5.47
C ILE A 365 0.46 -3.90 4.72
N LYS A 366 0.03 -2.90 3.93
CA LYS A 366 0.89 -2.15 3.03
C LYS A 366 2.12 -1.55 3.72
N ASP A 367 1.93 -0.92 4.86
CA ASP A 367 2.98 -0.21 5.59
C ASP A 367 4.14 -1.16 6.00
N ILE A 368 3.79 -2.36 6.47
CA ILE A 368 4.77 -3.39 6.82
C ILE A 368 5.47 -3.94 5.58
N VAL A 369 4.71 -4.25 4.53
CA VAL A 369 5.27 -4.82 3.30
C VAL A 369 6.15 -3.80 2.58
N ASP A 370 5.73 -2.54 2.47
CA ASP A 370 6.52 -1.46 1.85
C ASP A 370 7.81 -1.19 2.63
N THR A 371 7.78 -1.37 3.96
CA THR A 371 8.95 -1.10 4.81
C THR A 371 9.98 -2.22 4.77
N TYR A 372 9.54 -3.49 4.73
CA TYR A 372 10.44 -4.63 4.93
C TYR A 372 10.45 -5.65 3.79
N GLY A 373 9.42 -5.64 2.91
CA GLY A 373 9.18 -6.73 1.96
C GLY A 373 10.24 -6.91 0.87
N ASP A 374 11.04 -5.88 0.58
CA ASP A 374 12.14 -5.97 -0.41
C ASP A 374 13.38 -6.69 0.13
N ARG A 375 13.50 -6.82 1.45
CA ARG A 375 14.72 -7.33 2.11
C ARG A 375 14.47 -8.45 3.09
N LYS A 376 13.22 -8.70 3.44
CA LYS A 376 12.84 -9.75 4.38
C LYS A 376 11.58 -10.47 3.91
N PRO A 377 11.51 -11.79 4.06
CA PRO A 377 10.26 -12.50 3.96
C PRO A 377 9.31 -11.99 5.04
N ILE A 378 8.05 -11.76 4.64
CA ILE A 378 7.00 -11.26 5.53
C ILE A 378 6.07 -12.40 5.91
N MET A 379 5.57 -12.38 7.15
CA MET A 379 4.50 -13.27 7.58
C MET A 379 3.43 -12.51 8.36
N ILE A 380 2.21 -12.97 8.27
CA ILE A 380 1.15 -12.57 9.17
C ILE A 380 1.19 -13.55 10.33
N SER A 381 1.86 -13.14 11.42
CA SER A 381 2.07 -13.97 12.61
C SER A 381 0.77 -14.29 13.33
N GLU A 382 -0.19 -13.38 13.25
CA GLU A 382 -1.52 -13.56 13.81
C GLU A 382 -2.56 -12.84 12.97
N CYS A 383 -3.63 -13.54 12.63
CA CYS A 383 -4.83 -12.90 12.11
C CYS A 383 -6.07 -13.58 12.68
N GLY A 384 -7.20 -12.88 12.64
CA GLY A 384 -8.47 -13.42 13.10
C GLY A 384 -9.64 -12.55 12.68
N PHE A 385 -10.78 -13.18 12.42
CA PHE A 385 -12.00 -12.51 12.01
C PHE A 385 -13.04 -12.70 13.10
N MET A 386 -13.24 -11.65 13.90
CA MET A 386 -14.17 -11.69 15.02
C MET A 386 -15.61 -11.83 14.52
N TYR A 387 -16.29 -12.88 14.93
CA TYR A 387 -17.70 -13.09 14.60
C TYR A 387 -18.65 -12.79 15.77
N ARG A 388 -18.10 -12.67 16.98
CA ARG A 388 -18.87 -12.28 18.16
C ARG A 388 -18.00 -11.57 19.17
N SER A 389 -18.55 -10.57 19.85
CA SER A 389 -17.90 -9.96 21.02
C SER A 389 -18.87 -9.84 22.19
N SER A 390 -18.35 -9.64 23.39
CA SER A 390 -19.16 -9.45 24.60
C SER A 390 -20.11 -8.24 24.52
N SER A 391 -19.81 -7.29 23.63
CA SER A 391 -20.52 -6.02 23.47
C SER A 391 -21.29 -5.88 22.15
N SER A 392 -21.18 -6.83 21.22
CA SER A 392 -21.80 -6.75 19.91
C SER A 392 -22.63 -7.99 19.58
N LYS A 393 -23.58 -7.80 18.68
CA LYS A 393 -24.34 -8.91 18.12
C LYS A 393 -23.43 -9.79 17.26
N GLN A 394 -23.78 -11.06 17.17
CA GLN A 394 -23.14 -12.03 16.30
C GLN A 394 -23.26 -11.60 14.84
N ASP A 395 -22.17 -11.54 14.11
CA ASP A 395 -22.14 -11.20 12.68
C ASP A 395 -21.24 -12.18 11.90
N GLU A 396 -21.63 -13.45 11.91
CA GLU A 396 -20.91 -14.51 11.21
C GLU A 396 -20.76 -14.21 9.71
N ALA A 397 -21.80 -13.66 9.08
CA ALA A 397 -21.78 -13.39 7.64
C ALA A 397 -20.74 -12.30 7.29
N TYR A 398 -20.62 -11.29 8.16
CA TYR A 398 -19.62 -10.23 7.99
C TYR A 398 -18.20 -10.79 8.18
N ALA A 399 -17.96 -11.58 9.22
CA ALA A 399 -16.67 -12.21 9.45
C ALA A 399 -16.26 -13.14 8.30
N ILE A 400 -17.19 -13.96 7.78
CA ILE A 400 -16.96 -14.81 6.61
C ILE A 400 -16.58 -13.98 5.39
N ALA A 401 -17.33 -12.94 5.07
CA ALA A 401 -17.04 -12.09 3.93
C ALA A 401 -15.65 -11.43 4.04
N ARG A 402 -15.29 -10.92 5.21
CA ARG A 402 -13.97 -10.31 5.44
C ARG A 402 -12.83 -11.31 5.32
N MET A 403 -13.01 -12.50 5.86
CA MET A 403 -12.05 -13.59 5.75
C MET A 403 -11.84 -14.03 4.30
N GLN A 404 -12.91 -14.17 3.52
CA GLN A 404 -12.82 -14.51 2.10
C GLN A 404 -12.05 -13.43 1.32
N TYR A 405 -12.33 -12.14 1.56
CA TYR A 405 -11.58 -11.04 0.96
C TYR A 405 -10.10 -11.05 1.32
N PHE A 406 -9.81 -11.28 2.58
CA PHE A 406 -8.43 -11.28 3.08
C PHE A 406 -7.59 -12.34 2.39
N TYR A 407 -8.02 -13.61 2.43
CA TYR A 407 -7.29 -14.72 1.80
C TYR A 407 -7.25 -14.63 0.27
N ALA A 408 -8.30 -14.05 -0.35
CA ALA A 408 -8.30 -13.81 -1.78
C ALA A 408 -7.24 -12.78 -2.21
N TYR A 409 -7.05 -11.73 -1.43
CA TYR A 409 -6.29 -10.58 -1.90
C TYR A 409 -4.89 -10.46 -1.32
N VAL A 410 -4.61 -11.01 -0.13
CA VAL A 410 -3.28 -10.97 0.47
C VAL A 410 -2.24 -11.55 -0.48
N ASN A 411 -2.44 -12.76 -0.93
CA ASN A 411 -1.51 -13.46 -1.82
C ASN A 411 -1.42 -12.80 -3.22
N MET A 412 -2.52 -12.20 -3.68
CA MET A 412 -2.59 -11.50 -4.97
C MET A 412 -1.80 -10.19 -4.96
N LEU A 413 -1.94 -9.39 -3.90
CA LEU A 413 -1.32 -8.06 -3.81
C LEU A 413 0.09 -8.09 -3.22
N TYR A 414 0.36 -9.02 -2.31
CA TYR A 414 1.59 -9.06 -1.52
C TYR A 414 2.28 -10.42 -1.58
N PRO A 415 2.92 -10.77 -2.71
CA PRO A 415 3.65 -12.04 -2.86
C PRO A 415 4.83 -12.19 -1.89
N GLN A 416 5.23 -11.11 -1.20
CA GLN A 416 6.24 -11.11 -0.13
C GLN A 416 5.75 -11.80 1.14
N ILE A 417 4.42 -11.95 1.33
CA ILE A 417 3.85 -12.66 2.48
C ILE A 417 3.94 -14.16 2.24
N LYS A 418 4.75 -14.83 3.07
CA LYS A 418 5.10 -16.25 2.92
C LYS A 418 4.39 -17.19 3.89
N ALA A 419 3.78 -16.64 4.94
CA ALA A 419 2.97 -17.43 5.88
C ALA A 419 1.87 -16.57 6.49
N ILE A 420 0.73 -17.19 6.77
CA ILE A 420 -0.42 -16.57 7.44
C ILE A 420 -0.87 -17.51 8.55
N PHE A 421 -0.77 -17.07 9.80
CA PHE A 421 -1.19 -17.84 10.97
C PHE A 421 -2.55 -17.33 11.48
N TYR A 422 -3.54 -18.18 11.45
CA TYR A 422 -4.86 -17.88 12.01
C TYR A 422 -4.87 -18.12 13.52
N PHE A 423 -5.36 -17.15 14.27
CA PHE A 423 -5.54 -17.25 15.73
C PHE A 423 -6.83 -18.00 16.04
N ASN A 424 -6.76 -19.33 16.11
CA ASN A 424 -7.89 -20.20 16.37
C ASN A 424 -8.17 -20.32 17.89
N ASN A 425 -8.47 -19.19 18.53
CA ASN A 425 -8.76 -19.14 19.96
C ASN A 425 -9.74 -18.01 20.28
N ASN A 426 -10.41 -18.07 21.43
CA ASN A 426 -11.27 -17.01 21.92
C ASN A 426 -10.53 -16.21 23.00
N PHE A 427 -10.60 -14.88 22.93
CA PHE A 427 -9.87 -14.02 23.84
C PHE A 427 -10.65 -12.77 24.26
N GLY A 428 -10.66 -12.47 25.56
CA GLY A 428 -11.23 -11.22 26.09
C GLY A 428 -12.73 -11.05 25.85
N GLY A 429 -13.48 -12.15 25.64
CA GLY A 429 -14.92 -12.13 25.29
C GLY A 429 -15.20 -11.94 23.79
N ASN A 430 -14.14 -11.95 22.96
CA ASN A 430 -14.24 -11.98 21.52
C ASN A 430 -14.04 -13.40 20.98
N GLU A 431 -14.84 -13.79 20.01
CA GLU A 431 -14.84 -15.14 19.46
C GLU A 431 -14.24 -15.13 18.04
N TYR A 432 -13.17 -15.90 17.85
CA TYR A 432 -12.43 -16.11 16.60
C TYR A 432 -12.30 -17.59 16.24
N CYS A 433 -12.59 -18.49 17.18
CA CYS A 433 -12.30 -19.91 17.07
C CYS A 433 -13.05 -20.57 15.90
N LEU A 434 -12.32 -21.23 15.03
CA LEU A 434 -12.86 -21.95 13.85
C LEU A 434 -13.08 -23.43 14.16
N PHE A 435 -12.07 -24.07 14.76
CA PHE A 435 -11.97 -25.50 14.95
C PHE A 435 -11.86 -25.88 16.42
N GLY A 436 -12.12 -27.14 16.74
CA GLY A 436 -12.13 -27.64 18.10
C GLY A 436 -13.51 -27.52 18.78
N ASP A 437 -13.55 -27.76 20.11
CA ASP A 437 -14.81 -27.82 20.88
C ASP A 437 -15.57 -26.48 20.90
N GLU A 438 -14.87 -25.37 20.80
CA GLU A 438 -15.43 -24.01 20.78
C GLU A 438 -15.55 -23.43 19.34
N GLY A 439 -15.29 -24.25 18.34
CA GLY A 439 -15.19 -23.81 16.95
C GLY A 439 -16.53 -23.48 16.30
N ASN A 440 -16.49 -22.61 15.32
CA ASN A 440 -17.64 -22.25 14.47
C ASN A 440 -17.55 -22.93 13.11
N THR A 441 -18.38 -23.95 12.91
CA THR A 441 -18.36 -24.77 11.69
C THR A 441 -18.57 -23.96 10.39
N LYS A 442 -19.36 -22.88 10.40
CA LYS A 442 -19.57 -22.05 9.20
C LYS A 442 -18.33 -21.30 8.82
N LEU A 443 -17.66 -20.70 9.82
CA LEU A 443 -16.41 -19.99 9.59
C LEU A 443 -15.29 -20.96 9.22
N ALA A 444 -15.24 -22.14 9.85
CA ALA A 444 -14.28 -23.19 9.51
C ALA A 444 -14.39 -23.62 8.04
N ASN A 445 -15.62 -23.87 7.58
CA ASN A 445 -15.85 -24.21 6.17
C ASN A 445 -15.46 -23.07 5.22
N ALA A 446 -15.76 -21.81 5.59
CA ALA A 446 -15.40 -20.65 4.79
C ALA A 446 -13.88 -20.44 4.76
N TYR A 447 -13.17 -20.67 5.87
CA TYR A 447 -11.71 -20.64 5.94
C TYR A 447 -11.09 -21.71 5.03
N THR A 448 -11.51 -22.97 5.17
CA THR A 448 -10.99 -24.07 4.36
C THR A 448 -11.21 -23.83 2.86
N GLN A 449 -12.37 -23.30 2.49
CA GLN A 449 -12.65 -22.92 1.11
C GLN A 449 -11.73 -21.76 0.67
N ALA A 450 -11.61 -20.71 1.47
CA ALA A 450 -10.81 -19.53 1.13
C ALA A 450 -9.33 -19.86 0.90
N ILE A 451 -8.71 -20.68 1.74
CA ILE A 451 -7.31 -21.08 1.55
C ILE A 451 -7.10 -21.95 0.30
N LYS A 452 -8.01 -22.87 0.02
CA LYS A 452 -7.94 -23.76 -1.16
C LYS A 452 -8.15 -23.02 -2.47
N GLU A 453 -9.08 -22.09 -2.53
CA GLU A 453 -9.41 -21.33 -3.75
C GLU A 453 -8.41 -20.19 -4.06
N ASN A 454 -7.61 -19.76 -3.10
CA ASN A 454 -6.77 -18.57 -3.24
C ASN A 454 -5.26 -18.85 -3.23
N LEU A 455 -4.88 -20.04 -3.66
CA LEU A 455 -3.47 -20.42 -3.84
C LEU A 455 -2.64 -20.31 -2.54
N VAL A 456 -3.28 -20.40 -1.39
CA VAL A 456 -2.59 -20.54 -0.11
C VAL A 456 -2.25 -22.02 0.09
N ILE A 457 -0.99 -22.31 0.39
CA ILE A 457 -0.51 -23.68 0.50
C ILE A 457 -0.95 -24.25 1.85
N SER A 458 -1.93 -25.12 1.83
CA SER A 458 -2.36 -25.90 3.00
C SER A 458 -1.82 -27.33 2.95
N GLU A 459 -1.59 -27.87 1.76
CA GLU A 459 -1.04 -29.20 1.51
C GLU A 459 0.25 -29.07 0.71
N LEU A 460 1.19 -29.99 0.96
CA LEU A 460 2.47 -30.04 0.25
C LEU A 460 2.36 -30.92 -0.99
N LEU A 461 1.57 -30.50 -1.95
CA LEU A 461 1.39 -31.22 -3.20
C LEU A 461 2.44 -30.73 -4.22
N GLU A 462 3.18 -31.69 -4.81
CA GLU A 462 4.02 -31.41 -5.97
C GLU A 462 3.20 -30.83 -7.11
N GLY A 463 3.67 -29.75 -7.73
CA GLY A 463 2.99 -29.12 -8.86
C GLY A 463 1.84 -28.19 -8.47
N HIS A 464 1.69 -27.85 -7.20
CA HIS A 464 0.69 -26.86 -6.78
C HIS A 464 1.04 -25.48 -7.37
N GLN A 465 0.09 -24.89 -8.09
CA GLN A 465 0.27 -23.54 -8.66
C GLN A 465 0.13 -22.51 -7.56
N THR A 466 1.08 -21.59 -7.48
CA THR A 466 1.05 -20.49 -6.52
C THR A 466 1.44 -19.18 -7.18
N GLY A 467 0.79 -18.12 -6.71
CA GLY A 467 1.09 -16.77 -7.13
C GLY A 467 0.22 -16.26 -8.28
N TYR A 468 0.38 -14.99 -8.53
CA TYR A 468 -0.41 -14.22 -9.47
C TYR A 468 0.47 -13.30 -10.29
N THR A 469 0.15 -13.15 -11.56
CA THR A 469 0.76 -12.17 -12.48
C THR A 469 -0.33 -11.19 -12.91
N ARG A 470 -0.04 -9.89 -12.94
CA ARG A 470 -0.98 -8.92 -13.49
C ARG A 470 -1.22 -9.18 -14.96
N ILE A 471 -2.47 -9.11 -15.39
CA ILE A 471 -2.78 -9.35 -16.80
C ILE A 471 -2.03 -8.39 -17.73
N SER A 472 -1.82 -7.15 -17.31
CA SER A 472 -1.08 -6.14 -18.08
C SER A 472 0.38 -6.48 -18.36
N THR A 473 0.97 -7.38 -17.54
CA THR A 473 2.35 -7.84 -17.69
C THR A 473 2.45 -9.27 -18.24
N LEU A 474 1.31 -9.88 -18.60
CA LEU A 474 1.26 -11.23 -19.11
C LEU A 474 2.08 -11.34 -20.42
N ASN A 475 3.05 -12.24 -20.44
CA ASN A 475 3.87 -12.57 -21.62
C ASN A 475 4.57 -13.90 -21.38
N GLU A 476 3.83 -15.01 -21.49
CA GLU A 476 4.34 -16.35 -21.18
C GLU A 476 3.67 -17.42 -22.06
N GLU A 477 4.34 -18.57 -22.24
CA GLU A 477 3.81 -19.73 -22.93
C GLU A 477 2.74 -20.41 -22.06
N ARG A 478 1.51 -20.53 -22.59
CA ARG A 478 0.35 -21.07 -21.89
C ARG A 478 -0.70 -21.60 -22.86
N ASP A 479 -1.42 -22.61 -22.41
CA ASP A 479 -2.57 -23.15 -23.13
C ASP A 479 -3.91 -22.57 -22.67
N ASP A 480 -3.98 -22.08 -21.43
CA ASP A 480 -5.19 -21.55 -20.81
C ASP A 480 -4.90 -20.32 -19.94
N LEU A 481 -5.94 -19.65 -19.49
CA LEU A 481 -5.86 -18.58 -18.51
C LEU A 481 -6.89 -18.78 -17.39
N THR A 482 -6.43 -18.85 -16.17
CA THR A 482 -7.30 -18.67 -15.00
C THR A 482 -7.09 -17.26 -14.48
N LEU A 483 -8.16 -16.49 -14.44
CA LEU A 483 -8.19 -15.08 -14.08
C LEU A 483 -8.85 -14.91 -12.72
N SER A 484 -8.35 -13.97 -11.93
CA SER A 484 -9.02 -13.46 -10.74
C SER A 484 -9.05 -11.95 -10.76
N LEU A 485 -10.11 -11.34 -10.22
CA LEU A 485 -10.23 -9.89 -10.15
C LEU A 485 -10.06 -9.43 -8.70
N TYR A 486 -9.14 -8.49 -8.52
CA TYR A 486 -9.10 -7.70 -7.31
C TYR A 486 -10.16 -6.59 -7.39
N ALA A 487 -11.07 -6.53 -6.41
CA ALA A 487 -12.03 -5.44 -6.25
C ALA A 487 -12.43 -5.33 -4.78
N ALA A 488 -12.07 -4.24 -4.14
CA ALA A 488 -12.39 -3.99 -2.74
C ALA A 488 -12.89 -2.56 -2.55
N TYR A 489 -14.14 -2.44 -2.14
CA TYR A 489 -14.80 -1.13 -1.94
C TYR A 489 -15.24 -0.96 -0.49
N PRO A 490 -15.18 0.27 0.06
CA PRO A 490 -15.73 0.58 1.37
C PRO A 490 -17.18 0.12 1.50
N GLY A 491 -17.52 -0.46 2.68
CA GLY A 491 -18.86 -0.99 2.91
C GLY A 491 -19.15 -2.35 2.26
N ASN A 492 -18.20 -2.91 1.54
CA ASN A 492 -18.28 -4.22 0.91
C ASN A 492 -19.60 -4.45 0.13
N PRO A 493 -19.87 -3.65 -0.91
CA PRO A 493 -21.10 -3.79 -1.70
C PRO A 493 -21.11 -5.13 -2.43
N SER A 494 -22.32 -5.65 -2.69
CA SER A 494 -22.49 -6.82 -3.54
C SER A 494 -21.88 -6.56 -4.91
N THR A 495 -20.93 -7.41 -5.30
CA THR A 495 -20.14 -7.26 -6.53
C THR A 495 -20.44 -8.44 -7.46
N THR A 496 -20.65 -8.16 -8.73
CA THR A 496 -20.79 -9.15 -9.79
C THR A 496 -19.83 -8.84 -10.93
N VAL A 497 -19.14 -9.86 -11.41
CA VAL A 497 -18.15 -9.75 -12.48
C VAL A 497 -18.52 -10.68 -13.63
N THR A 498 -18.49 -10.14 -14.83
CA THR A 498 -18.74 -10.89 -16.08
C THR A 498 -17.55 -10.79 -17.01
N TYR A 499 -16.96 -11.92 -17.35
CA TYR A 499 -15.87 -12.06 -18.30
C TYR A 499 -16.41 -12.45 -19.67
N LYS A 500 -15.98 -11.76 -20.71
CA LYS A 500 -16.27 -12.08 -22.09
C LYS A 500 -14.99 -12.15 -22.91
N LEU A 501 -14.87 -13.15 -23.76
CA LEU A 501 -13.81 -13.22 -24.78
C LEU A 501 -14.43 -13.07 -26.15
N ASP A 502 -13.95 -12.11 -26.93
CA ASP A 502 -14.49 -11.78 -28.29
C ASP A 502 -16.02 -11.58 -28.29
N GLY A 503 -16.51 -10.90 -27.25
CA GLY A 503 -17.94 -10.62 -27.05
C GLY A 503 -18.77 -11.81 -26.53
N LYS A 504 -18.20 -13.02 -26.44
CA LYS A 504 -18.89 -14.20 -25.91
C LYS A 504 -18.69 -14.30 -24.40
N ASN A 505 -19.77 -14.54 -23.65
CA ASN A 505 -19.69 -14.74 -22.19
C ASN A 505 -18.89 -16.01 -21.87
N VAL A 506 -17.84 -15.85 -21.05
CA VAL A 506 -17.03 -16.93 -20.50
C VAL A 506 -17.57 -17.32 -19.11
N GLN A 507 -17.70 -16.34 -18.22
CA GLN A 507 -18.08 -16.53 -16.83
C GLN A 507 -18.81 -15.31 -16.31
N THR A 508 -19.80 -15.53 -15.43
CA THR A 508 -20.35 -14.51 -14.53
C THR A 508 -20.32 -15.04 -13.11
N THR A 509 -19.75 -14.28 -12.20
CA THR A 509 -19.52 -14.70 -10.81
C THR A 509 -19.75 -13.54 -9.84
N SER A 510 -20.17 -13.89 -8.61
CA SER A 510 -20.28 -12.96 -7.49
C SER A 510 -19.49 -13.47 -6.27
N THR A 511 -18.68 -14.51 -6.46
CA THR A 511 -17.85 -15.10 -5.41
C THR A 511 -16.43 -14.62 -5.54
N VAL A 512 -15.89 -14.04 -4.47
CA VAL A 512 -14.48 -13.60 -4.35
C VAL A 512 -13.56 -14.82 -4.50
N PRO A 513 -12.48 -14.76 -5.28
CA PRO A 513 -11.87 -13.62 -5.98
C PRO A 513 -12.38 -13.40 -7.43
N TYR A 514 -13.63 -13.69 -7.68
CA TYR A 514 -14.28 -13.51 -8.99
C TYR A 514 -13.57 -14.23 -10.13
N THR A 515 -13.26 -15.50 -9.92
CA THR A 515 -12.44 -16.29 -10.84
C THR A 515 -13.18 -16.65 -12.11
N ALA A 516 -12.47 -16.64 -13.23
CA ALA A 516 -12.91 -17.16 -14.51
C ALA A 516 -11.80 -18.00 -15.16
N HIS A 517 -12.21 -19.06 -15.87
CA HIS A 517 -11.28 -19.90 -16.62
C HIS A 517 -11.56 -19.79 -18.12
N ILE A 518 -10.51 -19.48 -18.90
CA ILE A 518 -10.52 -19.43 -20.35
C ILE A 518 -9.67 -20.60 -20.85
N GLY A 519 -10.34 -21.64 -21.34
CA GLY A 519 -9.66 -22.82 -21.82
C GLY A 519 -9.00 -22.66 -23.18
N GLU A 520 -8.08 -23.57 -23.52
CA GLU A 520 -7.30 -23.65 -24.74
C GLU A 520 -8.14 -23.46 -26.03
N ASN A 521 -9.32 -24.07 -26.07
CA ASN A 521 -10.20 -23.99 -27.23
C ASN A 521 -10.75 -22.59 -27.55
N LEU A 522 -10.61 -21.65 -26.65
CA LEU A 522 -11.03 -20.24 -26.83
C LEU A 522 -9.84 -19.31 -27.15
N LEU A 523 -8.63 -19.73 -26.83
CA LEU A 523 -7.37 -18.98 -27.03
C LEU A 523 -6.67 -19.42 -28.31
N THR A 524 -7.29 -19.15 -29.46
CA THR A 524 -6.71 -19.48 -30.76
C THR A 524 -5.61 -18.46 -31.17
N GLU A 525 -4.72 -18.85 -32.07
CA GLU A 525 -3.70 -17.92 -32.60
C GLU A 525 -4.34 -16.63 -33.11
N GLY A 526 -3.80 -15.48 -32.68
CA GLY A 526 -4.25 -14.15 -33.07
C GLY A 526 -4.62 -13.24 -31.90
N ARG A 527 -5.35 -12.17 -32.21
CA ARG A 527 -5.81 -11.17 -31.24
C ARG A 527 -7.19 -11.54 -30.69
N HIS A 528 -7.32 -11.42 -29.39
CA HIS A 528 -8.57 -11.61 -28.67
C HIS A 528 -8.87 -10.37 -27.83
N THR A 529 -10.16 -10.05 -27.67
CA THR A 529 -10.60 -9.00 -26.73
C THR A 529 -11.23 -9.67 -25.52
N LEU A 530 -10.57 -9.50 -24.38
CA LEU A 530 -11.11 -9.87 -23.06
C LEU A 530 -11.81 -8.65 -22.46
N SER A 531 -13.13 -8.69 -22.37
CA SER A 531 -13.94 -7.65 -21.70
C SER A 531 -14.33 -8.11 -20.33
N VAL A 532 -14.04 -7.31 -19.32
CA VAL A 532 -14.41 -7.58 -17.92
C VAL A 532 -15.34 -6.48 -17.45
N HIS A 533 -16.59 -6.86 -17.21
CA HIS A 533 -17.64 -5.99 -16.71
C HIS A 533 -17.89 -6.25 -15.24
N MET A 534 -17.80 -5.23 -14.41
CA MET A 534 -18.00 -5.31 -12.97
C MET A 534 -19.09 -4.34 -12.52
N THR A 535 -20.00 -4.83 -11.67
CA THR A 535 -20.93 -3.99 -10.92
C THR A 535 -20.72 -4.17 -9.43
N ALA A 536 -20.60 -3.07 -8.68
CA ALA A 536 -20.41 -3.07 -7.23
C ALA A 536 -21.15 -1.87 -6.60
N GLY A 537 -22.32 -2.10 -6.03
CA GLY A 537 -23.17 -1.02 -5.54
C GLY A 537 -23.64 -0.08 -6.67
N LYS A 538 -23.10 1.14 -6.71
CA LYS A 538 -23.34 2.12 -7.80
C LYS A 538 -22.25 2.13 -8.88
N THR A 539 -21.19 1.41 -8.65
CA THR A 539 -20.09 1.28 -9.61
C THR A 539 -20.51 0.33 -10.73
N ASP A 540 -20.30 0.73 -11.96
CA ASP A 540 -20.58 -0.04 -13.19
C ASP A 540 -19.42 0.27 -14.16
N ILE A 541 -18.48 -0.67 -14.28
CA ILE A 541 -17.22 -0.50 -15.01
C ILE A 541 -17.08 -1.65 -16.01
N THR A 542 -16.63 -1.32 -17.22
CA THR A 542 -16.15 -2.33 -18.18
C THR A 542 -14.73 -1.96 -18.59
N GLU A 543 -13.85 -2.95 -18.55
CA GLU A 543 -12.48 -2.84 -19.02
C GLU A 543 -12.20 -3.90 -20.07
N ASP A 544 -11.54 -3.48 -21.16
CA ASP A 544 -11.17 -4.35 -22.27
C ASP A 544 -9.65 -4.53 -22.29
N TYR A 545 -9.22 -5.78 -22.42
CA TYR A 545 -7.82 -6.18 -22.54
C TYR A 545 -7.62 -6.84 -23.89
N ILE A 546 -6.57 -6.47 -24.60
CA ILE A 546 -6.19 -7.13 -25.85
C ILE A 546 -5.16 -8.20 -25.53
N LEU A 547 -5.53 -9.45 -25.72
CA LEU A 547 -4.65 -10.59 -25.65
C LEU A 547 -4.18 -10.98 -27.05
N TYR A 548 -2.91 -11.29 -27.20
CA TYR A 548 -2.36 -11.86 -28.43
C TYR A 548 -1.81 -13.24 -28.12
N VAL A 549 -2.28 -14.23 -28.87
CA VAL A 549 -1.79 -15.61 -28.83
C VAL A 549 -0.91 -15.84 -30.05
N SER A 550 0.36 -16.14 -29.84
CA SER A 550 1.30 -16.43 -30.92
C SER A 550 1.24 -17.90 -31.38
N SER A 551 1.81 -18.17 -32.54
CA SER A 551 1.86 -19.55 -33.10
C SER A 551 2.67 -20.54 -32.27
N ASP A 552 3.53 -20.06 -31.37
CA ASP A 552 4.33 -20.84 -30.44
C ASP A 552 3.72 -20.91 -29.02
N GLY A 553 2.45 -20.52 -28.89
CA GLY A 553 1.69 -20.64 -27.63
C GLY A 553 1.95 -19.54 -26.60
N ILE A 554 2.70 -18.48 -26.93
CA ILE A 554 2.89 -17.37 -26.02
C ILE A 554 1.62 -16.52 -26.00
N ILE A 555 1.06 -16.32 -24.81
CA ILE A 555 -0.04 -15.39 -24.57
C ILE A 555 0.54 -14.13 -23.93
N ARG A 556 0.29 -12.99 -24.56
CA ARG A 556 0.67 -11.69 -24.04
C ARG A 556 -0.51 -10.72 -24.03
N CYS A 557 -0.53 -9.84 -23.04
CA CYS A 557 -1.41 -8.67 -23.08
C CYS A 557 -0.74 -7.57 -23.87
N GLU A 558 -1.40 -7.13 -24.95
CA GLU A 558 -0.94 -5.94 -25.68
C GLU A 558 -1.39 -4.70 -24.88
N SER A 559 -0.56 -3.63 -24.91
CA SER A 559 -0.86 -2.39 -24.19
C SER A 559 -2.25 -1.86 -24.56
N GLN A 560 -3.05 -1.59 -23.53
CA GLN A 560 -4.42 -1.09 -23.71
C GLN A 560 -4.43 0.29 -24.34
N ASP A 561 -5.48 0.57 -25.13
CA ASP A 561 -5.91 1.94 -25.34
C ASP A 561 -6.35 2.52 -23.99
N LEU A 562 -5.61 3.53 -23.55
CA LEU A 562 -5.88 4.18 -22.26
C LEU A 562 -7.25 4.83 -22.28
N THR A 563 -8.14 4.44 -21.37
CA THR A 563 -9.56 4.88 -21.38
C THR A 563 -9.73 6.37 -21.10
N ASP A 564 -8.77 7.00 -20.42
CA ASP A 564 -8.75 8.43 -20.11
C ASP A 564 -7.90 9.26 -21.08
N ILE A 565 -7.28 8.61 -22.10
CA ILE A 565 -6.47 9.25 -23.13
C ILE A 565 -6.99 8.81 -24.51
N PRO A 566 -8.05 9.41 -25.01
CA PRO A 566 -8.54 9.08 -26.35
C PRO A 566 -7.50 9.41 -27.43
N GLN A 567 -7.52 8.69 -28.54
CA GLN A 567 -6.52 8.84 -29.63
C GLN A 567 -6.39 10.27 -30.17
N ASN A 568 -7.44 11.08 -30.05
CA ASN A 568 -7.41 12.49 -30.42
C ASN A 568 -6.90 13.41 -29.28
N HIS A 569 -6.50 12.88 -28.16
CA HIS A 569 -5.89 13.66 -27.08
C HIS A 569 -4.50 14.14 -27.52
N TRP A 570 -4.19 15.41 -27.25
CA TRP A 570 -2.95 16.03 -27.72
C TRP A 570 -1.67 15.32 -27.27
N ALA A 571 -1.68 14.69 -26.10
CA ALA A 571 -0.53 13.95 -25.56
C ALA A 571 -0.55 12.45 -25.93
N TYR A 572 -1.58 11.93 -26.60
CA TYR A 572 -1.71 10.51 -26.93
C TYR A 572 -0.47 9.89 -27.57
N PRO A 573 0.14 10.48 -28.64
CA PRO A 573 1.30 9.85 -29.29
C PRO A 573 2.53 9.77 -28.37
N TYR A 574 2.69 10.71 -27.47
CA TYR A 574 3.80 10.75 -26.51
C TYR A 574 3.60 9.74 -25.39
N ILE A 575 2.37 9.67 -24.86
CA ILE A 575 2.00 8.72 -23.82
C ILE A 575 2.09 7.29 -24.36
N SER A 576 1.52 7.02 -25.53
CA SER A 576 1.57 5.72 -26.20
C SER A 576 3.01 5.25 -26.39
N TYR A 577 3.89 6.15 -26.86
CA TYR A 577 5.31 5.85 -26.98
C TYR A 577 5.96 5.47 -25.64
N CYS A 578 5.75 6.29 -24.59
CA CYS A 578 6.34 6.04 -23.28
C CYS A 578 5.80 4.75 -22.61
N MET A 579 4.56 4.37 -22.93
CA MET A 579 3.98 3.11 -22.48
C MET A 579 4.60 1.91 -23.21
N GLN A 580 4.79 2.02 -24.54
CA GLN A 580 5.45 0.97 -25.34
C GLN A 580 6.90 0.73 -24.94
N GLU A 581 7.61 1.79 -24.52
CA GLU A 581 8.99 1.72 -24.04
C GLU A 581 9.06 1.41 -22.52
N ASN A 582 7.93 1.13 -21.84
CA ASN A 582 7.81 0.79 -20.43
C ASN A 582 8.35 1.86 -19.44
N PHE A 583 8.37 3.14 -19.82
CA PHE A 583 8.80 4.20 -18.90
C PHE A 583 7.81 4.36 -17.75
N PHE A 584 6.51 4.32 -18.05
CA PHE A 584 5.42 4.40 -17.07
C PHE A 584 4.94 3.00 -16.65
N ASP A 585 5.85 2.11 -16.33
CA ASP A 585 5.54 0.80 -15.76
C ASP A 585 4.89 0.91 -14.36
N GLY A 586 4.11 -0.10 -13.97
CA GLY A 586 3.43 -0.16 -12.67
C GLY A 586 2.14 0.65 -12.60
N MET A 587 1.55 1.05 -13.73
CA MET A 587 0.19 1.57 -13.76
C MET A 587 -0.82 0.43 -13.73
N LEU A 588 -1.61 0.43 -12.67
CA LEU A 588 -2.54 -0.64 -12.32
C LEU A 588 -3.89 -0.58 -13.03
N THR A 589 -4.07 0.36 -13.97
CA THR A 589 -5.38 0.64 -14.56
C THR A 589 -5.24 0.98 -16.04
N SER A 590 -6.33 0.82 -16.79
CA SER A 590 -6.53 1.36 -18.12
C SER A 590 -6.48 2.90 -18.19
N LYS A 591 -6.10 3.56 -17.10
CA LYS A 591 -6.05 5.02 -16.96
C LYS A 591 -4.61 5.50 -16.81
N PHE A 592 -4.23 6.44 -17.64
CA PHE A 592 -2.94 7.13 -17.50
C PHE A 592 -2.95 8.21 -16.44
N VAL A 593 -4.09 8.75 -16.08
CA VAL A 593 -4.27 9.89 -15.17
C VAL A 593 -3.41 11.10 -15.61
N PRO A 594 -3.65 11.66 -16.80
CA PRO A 594 -2.74 12.61 -17.45
C PRO A 594 -2.44 13.86 -16.63
N GLU A 595 -3.42 14.35 -15.87
CA GLU A 595 -3.31 15.57 -15.06
C GLU A 595 -2.61 15.35 -13.69
N ARG A 596 -2.29 14.10 -13.32
CA ARG A 596 -1.62 13.82 -12.07
C ARG A 596 -0.23 14.43 -12.05
N LYS A 597 0.10 15.15 -10.99
CA LYS A 597 1.43 15.72 -10.76
C LYS A 597 2.46 14.63 -10.51
N VAL A 598 3.70 14.88 -10.96
CA VAL A 598 4.80 13.93 -10.84
C VAL A 598 5.74 14.38 -9.72
N THR A 599 6.05 13.47 -8.80
CA THR A 599 7.01 13.73 -7.74
C THR A 599 8.45 13.61 -8.23
N ARG A 600 9.40 14.14 -7.47
CA ARG A 600 10.83 14.02 -7.77
C ARG A 600 11.28 12.56 -7.86
N ALA A 601 10.83 11.71 -6.94
CA ALA A 601 11.10 10.27 -6.97
C ALA A 601 10.52 9.60 -8.22
N ALA A 602 9.28 9.88 -8.54
CA ALA A 602 8.65 9.36 -9.76
C ALA A 602 9.42 9.80 -11.03
N PHE A 603 9.87 11.05 -11.10
CA PHE A 603 10.62 11.53 -12.26
C PHE A 603 11.98 10.82 -12.43
N VAL A 604 12.78 10.65 -11.37
CA VAL A 604 14.06 9.93 -11.51
C VAL A 604 13.85 8.45 -11.84
N THR A 605 12.76 7.84 -11.37
CA THR A 605 12.38 6.48 -11.78
C THR A 605 12.09 6.42 -13.28
N LEU A 606 11.27 7.34 -13.80
CA LEU A 606 10.96 7.41 -15.23
C LEU A 606 12.21 7.65 -16.08
N LEU A 607 13.10 8.55 -15.63
CA LEU A 607 14.35 8.82 -16.31
C LEU A 607 15.29 7.62 -16.30
N GLY A 608 15.41 6.94 -15.15
CA GLY A 608 16.23 5.73 -15.04
C GLY A 608 15.76 4.59 -15.93
N ARG A 609 14.45 4.38 -16.02
CA ARG A 609 13.85 3.42 -16.96
C ARG A 609 14.13 3.80 -18.41
N ALA A 610 13.97 5.08 -18.77
CA ALA A 610 14.30 5.57 -20.10
C ALA A 610 15.80 5.41 -20.41
N ALA A 611 16.66 5.47 -19.42
CA ALA A 611 18.10 5.23 -19.55
C ALA A 611 18.48 3.73 -19.52
N GLY A 612 17.53 2.82 -19.34
CA GLY A 612 17.75 1.38 -19.31
C GLY A 612 18.47 0.89 -18.05
N ILE A 613 18.28 1.56 -16.92
CA ILE A 613 18.93 1.22 -15.66
C ILE A 613 18.31 -0.07 -15.09
N ASN A 614 19.17 -1.01 -14.72
CA ASN A 614 18.77 -2.16 -13.91
C ASN A 614 18.77 -1.73 -12.42
N PRO A 615 17.61 -1.72 -11.74
CA PRO A 615 17.52 -1.30 -10.34
C PRO A 615 18.34 -2.18 -9.39
N ASP A 616 18.54 -3.45 -9.71
CA ASP A 616 19.29 -4.39 -8.87
C ASP A 616 20.80 -4.07 -8.75
N ASP A 617 21.31 -3.18 -9.60
CA ASP A 617 22.71 -2.76 -9.58
C ASP A 617 22.98 -1.65 -8.52
N TYR A 618 21.95 -1.13 -7.85
CA TYR A 618 22.06 0.05 -6.99
C TYR A 618 21.60 -0.20 -5.56
N GLY A 619 22.49 0.05 -4.60
CA GLY A 619 22.23 -0.06 -3.18
C GLY A 619 21.63 1.21 -2.56
N PRO A 620 21.83 1.41 -1.24
CA PRO A 620 21.26 2.55 -0.50
C PRO A 620 21.71 3.91 -1.04
N SER A 621 20.79 4.86 -1.16
CA SER A 621 21.04 6.19 -1.71
C SER A 621 21.89 7.09 -0.78
N GLY A 622 21.89 6.79 0.53
CA GLY A 622 22.50 7.62 1.55
C GLY A 622 21.80 8.98 1.76
N PHE A 623 20.60 9.20 1.20
CA PHE A 623 19.72 10.29 1.59
C PHE A 623 18.89 9.89 2.81
N THR A 624 18.75 10.79 3.78
CA THR A 624 18.10 10.50 5.06
C THR A 624 16.57 10.35 4.96
N ASP A 625 15.98 10.84 3.87
CA ASP A 625 14.55 10.83 3.59
C ASP A 625 14.15 9.85 2.45
N VAL A 626 15.04 8.94 2.08
CA VAL A 626 14.79 7.88 1.10
C VAL A 626 14.94 6.55 1.79
N SER A 627 13.83 5.88 2.05
CA SER A 627 13.83 4.51 2.55
C SER A 627 14.26 3.54 1.43
N GLU A 628 15.10 2.57 1.76
CA GLU A 628 15.59 1.56 0.83
C GLU A 628 14.48 0.65 0.29
N SER A 629 13.39 0.51 1.06
CA SER A 629 12.22 -0.28 0.68
C SER A 629 11.33 0.36 -0.39
N GLN A 630 11.58 1.59 -0.76
CA GLN A 630 10.78 2.28 -1.76
C GLN A 630 11.19 1.87 -3.18
N TYR A 631 10.21 1.60 -4.06
CA TYR A 631 10.43 1.21 -5.47
C TYR A 631 11.37 2.17 -6.22
N TYR A 632 11.41 3.42 -5.81
CA TYR A 632 12.25 4.45 -6.42
C TYR A 632 13.66 4.53 -5.82
N ALA A 633 13.94 3.86 -4.70
CA ALA A 633 15.22 3.99 -4.00
C ALA A 633 16.43 3.67 -4.90
N PRO A 634 16.46 2.57 -5.66
CA PRO A 634 17.57 2.27 -6.58
C PRO A 634 17.75 3.35 -7.65
N TYR A 635 16.66 3.90 -8.16
CA TYR A 635 16.72 4.98 -9.16
C TYR A 635 17.20 6.31 -8.57
N VAL A 636 16.90 6.58 -7.30
CA VAL A 636 17.45 7.73 -6.57
C VAL A 636 18.95 7.55 -6.32
N THR A 637 19.38 6.32 -5.97
CA THR A 637 20.78 5.98 -5.83
C THR A 637 21.53 6.18 -7.14
N TRP A 638 21.02 5.57 -8.22
CA TRP A 638 21.55 5.79 -9.57
C TRP A 638 21.65 7.27 -9.92
N ALA A 639 20.60 8.04 -9.71
CA ALA A 639 20.56 9.45 -10.06
C ALA A 639 21.61 10.29 -9.27
N LYS A 640 21.90 9.88 -8.04
CA LYS A 640 22.97 10.49 -7.23
C LYS A 640 24.35 10.11 -7.77
N GLU A 641 24.61 8.83 -8.00
CA GLU A 641 25.89 8.31 -8.49
C GLU A 641 26.20 8.80 -9.90
N ALA A 642 25.19 8.86 -10.76
CA ALA A 642 25.29 9.42 -12.11
C ALA A 642 25.33 10.96 -12.12
N GLY A 643 25.31 11.62 -10.97
CA GLY A 643 25.36 13.08 -10.87
C GLY A 643 24.13 13.82 -11.39
N VAL A 644 23.03 13.11 -11.65
CA VAL A 644 21.74 13.69 -12.07
C VAL A 644 21.17 14.58 -10.97
N THR A 645 21.34 14.17 -9.72
CA THR A 645 20.92 14.93 -8.55
C THR A 645 22.00 14.95 -7.47
N SER A 646 22.09 16.07 -6.72
CA SER A 646 22.89 16.17 -5.50
C SER A 646 22.03 16.24 -4.23
N GLY A 647 20.73 15.98 -4.34
CA GLY A 647 19.78 16.13 -3.24
C GLY A 647 19.14 17.51 -3.20
N THR A 648 18.60 17.86 -2.04
CA THR A 648 17.98 19.16 -1.72
C THR A 648 18.65 19.80 -0.50
N GLY A 649 18.49 21.11 -0.32
CA GLY A 649 19.04 21.84 0.81
C GLY A 649 20.55 21.69 0.93
N ASP A 650 21.01 21.08 2.01
CA ASP A 650 22.43 20.81 2.28
C ASP A 650 22.96 19.52 1.61
N GLY A 651 22.13 18.85 0.81
CA GLY A 651 22.48 17.62 0.11
C GLY A 651 22.29 16.34 0.94
N THR A 652 21.72 16.41 2.13
CA THR A 652 21.44 15.23 2.97
C THR A 652 20.10 14.58 2.67
N THR A 653 19.18 15.31 2.02
CA THR A 653 17.84 14.87 1.64
C THR A 653 17.64 14.90 0.13
N PHE A 654 16.71 14.11 -0.37
CA PHE A 654 16.28 14.05 -1.78
C PHE A 654 14.93 14.72 -2.01
N SER A 655 14.07 14.77 -1.00
CA SER A 655 12.68 15.21 -1.05
C SER A 655 11.82 14.39 -2.05
N PRO A 656 11.70 13.07 -1.85
CA PRO A 656 11.12 12.16 -2.84
C PRO A 656 9.66 12.48 -3.19
N ASN A 657 8.87 12.91 -2.23
CA ASN A 657 7.44 13.17 -2.37
C ASN A 657 7.09 14.59 -2.85
N THR A 658 8.08 15.47 -2.95
CA THR A 658 7.87 16.83 -3.47
C THR A 658 7.57 16.76 -4.96
N VAL A 659 6.53 17.47 -5.41
CA VAL A 659 6.23 17.60 -6.84
C VAL A 659 7.38 18.31 -7.55
N ILE A 660 7.82 17.74 -8.68
CA ILE A 660 8.97 18.27 -9.41
C ILE A 660 8.58 19.50 -10.24
N THR A 661 9.44 20.51 -10.25
CA THR A 661 9.24 21.72 -11.06
C THR A 661 9.91 21.63 -12.43
N ARG A 662 9.44 22.47 -13.32
CA ARG A 662 9.87 22.49 -14.71
C ARG A 662 11.38 22.82 -14.86
N GLU A 663 11.91 23.74 -14.08
CA GLU A 663 13.34 24.05 -14.05
C GLU A 663 14.19 22.92 -13.48
N GLN A 664 13.68 22.20 -12.48
CA GLN A 664 14.37 21.04 -11.90
C GLN A 664 14.52 19.90 -12.93
N ILE A 665 13.49 19.64 -13.72
CA ILE A 665 13.54 18.60 -14.76
C ILE A 665 14.61 18.94 -15.82
N CYS A 666 14.63 20.17 -16.32
CA CYS A 666 15.64 20.60 -17.30
C CYS A 666 17.06 20.37 -16.77
N THR A 667 17.30 20.76 -15.54
CA THR A 667 18.61 20.59 -14.91
C THR A 667 19.00 19.13 -14.73
N MET A 668 18.07 18.27 -14.32
CA MET A 668 18.34 16.83 -14.17
C MET A 668 18.64 16.16 -15.52
N LEU A 669 17.92 16.51 -16.58
CA LEU A 669 18.17 15.97 -17.93
C LEU A 669 19.50 16.40 -18.49
N VAL A 670 19.87 17.68 -18.34
CA VAL A 670 21.15 18.20 -18.81
C VAL A 670 22.29 17.54 -18.05
N ARG A 671 22.22 17.45 -16.72
CA ARG A 671 23.24 16.76 -15.91
C ARG A 671 23.37 15.28 -16.27
N PHE A 672 22.27 14.60 -16.58
CA PHE A 672 22.33 13.24 -17.08
C PHE A 672 23.16 13.17 -18.38
N CYS A 673 22.92 14.04 -19.34
CA CYS A 673 23.67 14.09 -20.59
C CYS A 673 25.14 14.38 -20.36
N ASP A 674 25.46 15.39 -19.57
CA ASP A 674 26.84 15.78 -19.26
C ASP A 674 27.64 14.63 -18.65
N ASN A 675 27.04 13.93 -17.71
CA ASN A 675 27.71 12.83 -16.98
C ASN A 675 27.76 11.51 -17.75
N THR A 676 26.88 11.33 -18.75
CA THR A 676 26.88 10.14 -19.60
C THR A 676 27.56 10.35 -20.95
N GLY A 677 28.13 11.55 -21.20
CA GLY A 677 28.82 11.91 -22.43
C GLY A 677 27.90 12.10 -23.63
N ILE A 678 26.61 12.41 -23.39
CA ILE A 678 25.67 12.81 -24.42
C ILE A 678 25.88 14.30 -24.71
N ALA A 679 26.33 14.61 -25.91
CA ALA A 679 26.54 15.99 -26.30
C ALA A 679 25.21 16.74 -26.50
N LEU A 680 25.02 17.82 -25.78
CA LEU A 680 23.95 18.78 -26.00
C LEU A 680 24.50 20.06 -26.64
N PRO A 681 23.66 20.78 -27.42
CA PRO A 681 24.08 22.05 -28.01
C PRO A 681 24.23 23.13 -26.91
N ASP A 682 25.20 24.00 -27.10
CA ASP A 682 25.35 25.19 -26.26
C ASP A 682 24.11 26.12 -26.38
N PRO A 683 23.71 26.82 -25.31
CA PRO A 683 22.61 27.77 -25.35
C PRO A 683 22.74 28.81 -26.46
N ASP A 684 21.70 28.99 -27.26
CA ASP A 684 21.66 29.89 -28.41
C ASP A 684 21.61 31.41 -28.04
N GLY A 685 21.58 31.71 -26.74
CA GLY A 685 21.46 33.06 -26.20
C GLY A 685 20.04 33.64 -26.19
N SER A 686 19.07 32.96 -26.76
CA SER A 686 17.67 33.40 -26.72
C SER A 686 17.06 33.15 -25.33
N LYS A 687 16.33 34.13 -24.80
CA LYS A 687 15.75 34.06 -23.45
C LYS A 687 14.25 33.96 -23.45
N PHE A 688 13.69 33.40 -22.36
CA PHE A 688 12.26 33.45 -22.06
C PHE A 688 11.89 34.84 -21.50
N ASN A 689 10.63 35.22 -21.62
CA ASN A 689 10.16 36.54 -21.14
C ASN A 689 10.17 36.64 -19.61
N ASP A 690 10.09 35.50 -18.95
CA ASP A 690 10.17 35.33 -17.48
C ASP A 690 11.57 34.86 -16.99
N ASP A 691 12.64 35.16 -17.76
CA ASP A 691 14.04 34.82 -17.42
C ASP A 691 14.43 35.15 -15.98
N LYS A 692 13.87 36.24 -15.45
CA LYS A 692 14.19 36.69 -14.06
C LYS A 692 13.55 35.82 -12.97
N GLU A 693 12.55 35.02 -13.34
CA GLU A 693 11.87 34.09 -12.44
C GLU A 693 12.57 32.73 -12.37
N ILE A 694 13.46 32.45 -13.35
CA ILE A 694 14.30 31.25 -13.35
C ILE A 694 15.42 31.46 -12.35
N ASP A 695 15.49 30.58 -11.33
CA ASP A 695 16.57 30.64 -10.37
C ASP A 695 17.93 30.49 -11.09
N SER A 696 18.89 31.30 -10.72
CA SER A 696 20.24 31.34 -11.34
C SER A 696 20.92 29.96 -11.37
N TRP A 697 20.61 29.11 -10.42
CA TRP A 697 21.09 27.74 -10.34
C TRP A 697 20.57 26.85 -11.48
N TYR A 698 19.39 27.13 -12.03
CA TYR A 698 18.74 26.33 -13.07
C TYR A 698 18.88 26.94 -14.47
N GLN A 699 19.34 28.19 -14.61
CA GLN A 699 19.36 28.90 -15.90
C GLN A 699 20.12 28.14 -16.99
N ASP A 700 21.29 27.61 -16.67
CA ASP A 700 22.11 26.86 -17.65
C ASP A 700 21.37 25.62 -18.13
N GLY A 701 20.83 24.81 -17.24
CA GLY A 701 20.05 23.64 -17.58
C GLY A 701 18.78 23.97 -18.39
N VAL A 702 18.11 25.06 -18.06
CA VAL A 702 16.90 25.50 -18.78
C VAL A 702 17.22 25.91 -20.23
N TYR A 703 18.25 26.69 -20.43
CA TYR A 703 18.59 27.19 -21.76
C TYR A 703 19.26 26.14 -22.65
N THR A 704 20.07 25.26 -22.07
CA THR A 704 20.56 24.07 -22.77
C THR A 704 19.42 23.17 -23.21
N ALA A 705 18.48 22.86 -22.31
CA ALA A 705 17.31 22.04 -22.66
C ALA A 705 16.39 22.70 -23.69
N LYS A 706 16.28 24.04 -23.67
CA LYS A 706 15.57 24.82 -24.70
C LYS A 706 16.25 24.68 -26.06
N THR A 707 17.54 24.94 -26.16
CA THR A 707 18.29 24.87 -27.41
C THR A 707 18.34 23.45 -27.97
N ALA A 708 18.40 22.44 -27.08
CA ALA A 708 18.30 21.04 -27.44
C ALA A 708 16.88 20.60 -27.90
N GLY A 709 15.88 21.48 -27.83
CA GLY A 709 14.49 21.15 -28.21
C GLY A 709 13.75 20.22 -27.25
N ILE A 710 14.33 19.96 -26.08
CA ILE A 710 13.71 19.13 -25.03
C ILE A 710 12.48 19.84 -24.45
N VAL A 711 12.60 21.14 -24.21
CA VAL A 711 11.52 21.99 -23.72
C VAL A 711 11.31 23.20 -24.65
N SER A 712 10.09 23.72 -24.66
CA SER A 712 9.72 24.94 -25.39
C SER A 712 8.97 25.90 -24.47
N GLY A 713 8.91 27.16 -24.79
CA GLY A 713 8.07 28.12 -24.06
C GLY A 713 6.58 27.77 -24.15
N LYS A 714 5.85 28.23 -23.15
CA LYS A 714 4.40 28.32 -23.16
C LYS A 714 3.95 29.58 -23.94
N GLY A 715 2.67 29.91 -23.92
CA GLY A 715 2.18 31.15 -24.52
C GLY A 715 3.03 32.36 -24.09
N ASP A 716 3.14 33.37 -24.97
CA ASP A 716 3.94 34.58 -24.76
C ASP A 716 5.43 34.35 -24.45
N ASN A 717 5.99 33.26 -24.95
CA ASN A 717 7.39 32.86 -24.74
C ASN A 717 7.76 32.80 -23.22
N LEU A 718 6.86 32.35 -22.36
CA LEU A 718 7.10 32.12 -20.94
C LEU A 718 7.63 30.70 -20.72
N PHE A 719 8.57 30.55 -19.79
CA PHE A 719 9.06 29.24 -19.35
C PHE A 719 8.22 28.66 -18.22
N ASP A 720 7.79 29.50 -17.26
CA ASP A 720 7.06 29.12 -16.05
C ASP A 720 7.88 28.15 -15.18
N PRO A 721 9.00 28.60 -14.60
CA PRO A 721 10.01 27.74 -13.96
C PRO A 721 9.47 26.89 -12.79
N ASN A 722 8.57 27.47 -12.00
CA ASN A 722 7.97 26.86 -10.82
C ASN A 722 6.74 26.00 -11.15
N ALA A 723 6.37 25.86 -12.45
CA ALA A 723 5.26 25.00 -12.82
C ALA A 723 5.52 23.56 -12.42
N GLU A 724 4.59 23.02 -11.66
CA GLU A 724 4.52 21.59 -11.34
C GLU A 724 4.04 20.82 -12.56
N LEU A 725 4.81 19.83 -13.02
CA LEU A 725 4.49 19.10 -14.22
C LEU A 725 3.58 17.89 -13.97
N THR A 726 2.67 17.70 -14.93
CA THR A 726 1.75 16.56 -14.97
C THR A 726 2.37 15.37 -15.70
N ARG A 727 1.77 14.18 -15.55
CA ARG A 727 2.23 12.95 -16.21
C ARG A 727 2.24 13.08 -17.73
N GLN A 728 1.23 13.73 -18.33
CA GLN A 728 1.19 13.98 -19.78
C GLN A 728 2.31 14.91 -20.25
N GLU A 729 2.64 15.95 -19.49
CA GLU A 729 3.74 16.86 -19.81
C GLU A 729 5.10 16.16 -19.71
N ILE A 730 5.28 15.32 -18.68
CA ILE A 730 6.47 14.49 -18.53
C ILE A 730 6.61 13.48 -19.69
N ALA A 731 5.51 12.87 -20.14
CA ALA A 731 5.56 11.94 -21.28
C ALA A 731 6.08 12.64 -22.55
N VAL A 732 5.67 13.88 -22.80
CA VAL A 732 6.18 14.66 -23.94
C VAL A 732 7.68 14.92 -23.83
N ILE A 733 8.15 15.31 -22.65
CA ILE A 733 9.55 15.59 -22.40
C ILE A 733 10.39 14.32 -22.55
N LEU A 734 9.97 13.22 -21.92
CA LEU A 734 10.70 11.94 -21.95
C LEU A 734 10.74 11.34 -23.35
N GLN A 735 9.64 11.35 -24.10
CA GLN A 735 9.64 10.84 -25.47
C GLN A 735 10.62 11.61 -26.35
N LYS A 736 10.58 12.94 -26.33
CA LYS A 736 11.52 13.78 -27.08
C LYS A 736 12.96 13.53 -26.67
N PHE A 737 13.19 13.45 -25.36
CA PHE A 737 14.50 13.21 -24.80
C PHE A 737 15.06 11.84 -25.20
N HIS A 738 14.25 10.78 -25.04
CA HIS A 738 14.65 9.42 -25.36
C HIS A 738 14.97 9.25 -26.85
N ILE A 739 14.08 9.72 -27.74
CA ILE A 739 14.27 9.59 -29.19
C ILE A 739 15.52 10.34 -29.65
N ASN A 740 15.73 11.56 -29.17
CA ASN A 740 16.79 12.42 -29.70
C ASN A 740 18.17 12.15 -29.07
N PHE A 741 18.23 11.64 -27.85
CA PHE A 741 19.47 11.60 -27.10
C PHE A 741 19.85 10.24 -26.51
N ILE A 742 18.90 9.32 -26.32
CA ILE A 742 19.18 7.98 -25.78
C ILE A 742 19.16 6.94 -26.89
N ARG A 743 18.07 6.86 -27.66
CA ARG A 743 17.85 5.81 -28.67
C ARG A 743 18.78 5.93 -29.91
N THR A 744 19.40 7.07 -30.11
CA THR A 744 20.32 7.31 -31.23
C THR A 744 21.75 6.82 -30.95
N LYS A 745 22.01 6.31 -29.76
CA LYS A 745 23.23 5.59 -29.42
C LYS A 745 23.06 4.09 -29.57
#